data_4e458ef21c466619fe90a71ad95e6d49
#
_entry.id   4e458ef21c466619fe90a71ad95e6d49
#
_cell.length_a   1.000
_cell.length_b   1.000
_cell.length_c   1.000
_cell.angle_alpha   90.00
_cell.angle_beta   90.00
_cell.angle_gamma   90.00
#
_symmetry.space_group_name_H-M   'P 1'
#
loop_
_entity.id
_entity.type
_entity.pdbx_description
1 polymer ?
#
loop_
_entity_poly.entity_id
_entity_poly.type
_entity_poly.pdbx_seq_one_letter_code
_entity_poly.pdbx_strand_id
1 'polypeptide(L)'
;MGLGLWWGLLWLQASFVEKQASLGNFRVTVNNLGMIGNAFKGSYLVQGFRSAEFPKGSGIETVFEGGLWIGVKKGSTVIVTTGAIDDPTGYTTGKAGFEFSAEPGATLAERSSLPDQPTYDPAAISHQDFVADFTDKYTIVPGTQIPIQNLEQGPAYADIHFEAYNWNYSFANFFLLYNFTLRNVGTDPWDTLYVGYWVDPVVRNTTITPAGSGGTQFYNKGGNGYIDTLYMAYEFDAAGDVGFTDVYFGLKFLGATYKGEFYHPARRPVPPAGFRANFQSWTFRDFSGQFRSPQNDAERWLKMTQSLTDRPDWSTYVVPALRAPGNRSVFLSAGPFVQVAPGDSVNVVFAFVFARKTADGNPNSADTPQQKEEFIRNAQWAQAAYNGEDANFNGQLDPGEDLNGDGRLTRFLLPSPPAVPRIRYEVLSNTIRLYWDASAEESIDPISRKKDFEGYRLYKTTLGFDVKEVVDVLNELKLIAQFDRSGNGIGYDNGFSAIRLPEPKYFPGDPTPYVYMYEIKGVTNGWQHAIALTAFDEGEPSRNLEPLESSKQAALRRVFAGASPNKGFAWGDPYVYPNPYYERAAWEGPSQAQEDKRIMFANLPPHCEVSIYTVAGDLVYRFEHHEDNPSAQAEDSRWFKTYSEPTQLVMSGGEHGWNLLSRTGQIIARGLYVFAVKDLETGEVRTGKFVIIR
;
A
#
# COMPACT_ATOMS: atom_id res chain seq x y z
N MET A 1 34.63 48.59 -13.73
CA MET A 1 34.42 47.19 -13.36
C MET A 1 33.28 47.15 -12.40
N GLY A 2 32.09 46.89 -12.91
CA GLY A 2 30.89 46.76 -12.11
C GLY A 2 30.42 45.30 -12.13
N LEU A 3 30.53 44.62 -10.97
CA LEU A 3 29.97 43.30 -10.74
C LEU A 3 28.47 43.47 -10.50
N GLY A 4 27.67 43.16 -11.49
CA GLY A 4 26.23 43.04 -11.35
C GLY A 4 25.91 41.72 -10.65
N LEU A 5 25.42 41.80 -9.41
CA LEU A 5 24.77 40.70 -8.72
C LEU A 5 23.42 40.41 -9.39
N TRP A 6 23.35 39.35 -10.17
CA TRP A 6 22.10 38.76 -10.61
C TRP A 6 21.48 37.99 -9.44
N TRP A 7 20.49 38.59 -8.75
CA TRP A 7 19.58 37.89 -7.91
C TRP A 7 18.57 37.17 -8.82
N GLY A 8 18.83 35.89 -9.07
CA GLY A 8 17.82 35.02 -9.67
C GLY A 8 16.69 34.86 -8.69
N LEU A 9 15.56 35.54 -8.93
CA LEU A 9 14.28 35.14 -8.31
C LEU A 9 14.00 33.71 -8.78
N LEU A 10 14.19 32.74 -7.90
CA LEU A 10 13.60 31.41 -8.02
C LEU A 10 12.08 31.60 -7.93
N TRP A 11 11.43 31.63 -9.08
CA TRP A 11 9.97 31.51 -9.15
C TRP A 11 9.63 30.12 -8.63
N LEU A 12 8.99 30.05 -7.45
CA LEU A 12 8.37 28.84 -6.96
C LEU A 12 7.24 28.47 -7.94
N GLN A 13 7.52 27.57 -8.88
CA GLN A 13 6.47 26.96 -9.68
C GLN A 13 5.49 26.24 -8.72
N ALA A 14 4.20 26.23 -9.07
CA ALA A 14 3.24 25.38 -8.40
C ALA A 14 3.77 23.95 -8.45
N SER A 15 4.13 23.39 -7.31
CA SER A 15 4.80 22.09 -7.25
C SER A 15 3.74 20.99 -7.30
N PHE A 16 3.74 20.22 -8.38
CA PHE A 16 3.07 18.95 -8.43
C PHE A 16 3.88 17.92 -7.63
N VAL A 17 3.27 17.35 -6.60
CA VAL A 17 3.92 16.42 -5.68
C VAL A 17 3.16 15.09 -5.67
N GLU A 18 3.87 14.01 -5.94
CA GLU A 18 3.36 12.65 -5.86
C GLU A 18 3.99 11.88 -4.71
N LYS A 19 3.18 11.03 -4.05
CA LYS A 19 3.61 10.03 -3.08
C LYS A 19 2.90 8.71 -3.33
N GLN A 20 3.34 7.65 -2.66
CA GLN A 20 2.74 6.34 -2.81
C GLN A 20 2.08 5.87 -1.52
N ALA A 21 0.78 5.62 -1.57
CA ALA A 21 0.07 4.84 -0.57
C ALA A 21 0.49 3.37 -0.74
N SER A 22 1.21 2.83 0.24
CA SER A 22 1.85 1.51 0.11
C SER A 22 1.88 0.70 1.39
N LEU A 23 1.27 1.21 2.45
CA LEU A 23 1.25 0.50 3.73
C LEU A 23 0.28 -0.69 3.72
N GLY A 24 -0.84 -0.59 3.00
CA GLY A 24 -1.78 -1.70 2.76
C GLY A 24 -1.27 -2.73 1.74
N ASN A 25 -2.15 -3.62 1.31
CA ASN A 25 -1.86 -4.65 0.30
C ASN A 25 -1.98 -4.11 -1.15
N PHE A 26 -1.68 -2.84 -1.34
CA PHE A 26 -1.66 -2.17 -2.65
C PHE A 26 -0.53 -1.14 -2.72
N ARG A 27 -0.24 -0.67 -3.92
CA ARG A 27 0.61 0.51 -4.17
C ARG A 27 -0.14 1.45 -5.09
N VAL A 28 -0.51 2.62 -4.58
CA VAL A 28 -1.31 3.61 -5.31
C VAL A 28 -0.64 4.96 -5.25
N THR A 29 -0.45 5.60 -6.40
CA THR A 29 0.05 6.98 -6.44
C THR A 29 -1.06 7.95 -6.05
N VAL A 30 -0.75 8.82 -5.11
CA VAL A 30 -1.56 9.94 -4.62
C VAL A 30 -0.80 11.22 -4.88
N ASN A 31 -1.48 12.32 -5.23
CA ASN A 31 -0.84 13.61 -5.43
C ASN A 31 -1.54 14.73 -4.67
N ASN A 32 -0.90 15.89 -4.64
CA ASN A 32 -1.38 17.08 -3.94
C ASN A 32 -2.56 17.81 -4.62
N LEU A 33 -3.16 17.22 -5.65
CA LEU A 33 -4.41 17.67 -6.28
C LEU A 33 -5.55 16.65 -6.07
N GLY A 34 -5.36 15.70 -5.14
CA GLY A 34 -6.36 14.69 -4.84
C GLY A 34 -6.65 13.72 -5.99
N MET A 35 -5.70 13.52 -6.89
CA MET A 35 -5.80 12.52 -7.96
C MET A 35 -5.36 11.15 -7.48
N ILE A 36 -5.86 10.10 -8.12
CA ILE A 36 -5.39 8.72 -8.00
C ILE A 36 -4.69 8.28 -9.28
N GLY A 37 -3.61 7.52 -9.14
CA GLY A 37 -2.83 7.05 -10.28
C GLY A 37 -1.86 8.08 -10.82
N ASN A 38 -0.97 7.67 -11.73
CA ASN A 38 0.06 8.52 -12.32
C ASN A 38 0.12 8.43 -13.84
N ALA A 39 -0.93 7.91 -14.47
CA ALA A 39 -1.04 7.74 -15.93
C ALA A 39 0.15 6.93 -16.54
N PHE A 40 0.74 6.03 -15.78
CA PHE A 40 1.94 5.26 -16.14
C PHE A 40 3.12 6.12 -16.64
N LYS A 41 3.20 7.37 -16.18
CA LYS A 41 4.22 8.36 -16.61
C LYS A 41 5.60 8.01 -16.09
N GLY A 42 6.14 6.86 -16.38
CA GLY A 42 7.54 6.52 -16.11
C GLY A 42 8.01 6.70 -14.67
N SER A 43 7.17 7.22 -13.77
CA SER A 43 7.54 7.45 -12.38
C SER A 43 7.85 6.14 -11.66
N TYR A 44 7.14 5.06 -11.97
CA TYR A 44 7.49 3.75 -11.45
C TYR A 44 8.78 3.17 -12.03
N LEU A 45 9.21 3.64 -13.22
CA LEU A 45 10.49 3.27 -13.79
C LEU A 45 11.65 4.07 -13.17
N VAL A 46 11.39 5.32 -12.79
CA VAL A 46 12.39 6.25 -12.25
C VAL A 46 12.38 6.26 -10.72
N GLN A 47 11.20 6.25 -10.09
CA GLN A 47 11.00 6.37 -8.65
C GLN A 47 10.41 5.09 -8.02
N GLY A 48 10.04 4.11 -8.82
CA GLY A 48 9.38 2.89 -8.35
C GLY A 48 7.90 3.05 -8.04
N PHE A 49 7.27 4.18 -8.34
CA PHE A 49 5.86 4.43 -8.05
C PHE A 49 4.95 3.69 -9.03
N ARG A 50 3.99 2.95 -8.49
CA ARG A 50 2.93 2.29 -9.25
C ARG A 50 1.72 3.21 -9.40
N SER A 51 1.00 3.12 -10.50
CA SER A 51 -0.23 3.90 -10.70
C SER A 51 -1.29 3.47 -9.69
N ALA A 52 -1.76 2.23 -9.78
CA ALA A 52 -2.60 1.59 -8.77
C ALA A 52 -2.44 0.06 -8.86
N GLU A 53 -1.43 -0.46 -8.22
CA GLU A 53 -1.12 -1.89 -8.22
C GLU A 53 -1.87 -2.61 -7.10
N PHE A 54 -2.54 -3.70 -7.45
CA PHE A 54 -3.16 -4.63 -6.49
C PHE A 54 -3.16 -6.07 -7.04
N PRO A 55 -2.80 -7.08 -6.21
CA PRO A 55 -2.14 -6.97 -4.91
C PRO A 55 -0.74 -6.37 -5.01
N LYS A 56 -0.22 -5.87 -3.91
CA LYS A 56 1.11 -5.28 -3.83
C LYS A 56 2.18 -6.28 -4.28
N GLY A 57 2.99 -5.89 -5.28
CA GLY A 57 4.03 -6.72 -5.85
C GLY A 57 3.58 -7.64 -7.00
N SER A 58 2.30 -7.64 -7.36
CA SER A 58 1.77 -8.51 -8.42
C SER A 58 2.07 -8.03 -9.85
N GLY A 59 2.40 -6.76 -10.01
CA GLY A 59 2.48 -6.15 -11.35
C GLY A 59 1.13 -5.88 -12.01
N ILE A 60 0.01 -6.12 -11.31
CA ILE A 60 -1.34 -5.84 -11.83
C ILE A 60 -1.71 -4.40 -11.52
N GLU A 61 -1.88 -3.58 -12.54
CA GLU A 61 -2.29 -2.19 -12.47
C GLU A 61 -3.77 -2.06 -12.81
N THR A 62 -4.51 -1.32 -11.98
CA THR A 62 -5.98 -1.22 -12.06
C THR A 62 -6.49 0.17 -12.41
N VAL A 63 -5.65 1.20 -12.35
CA VAL A 63 -6.03 2.59 -12.65
C VAL A 63 -4.96 3.25 -13.49
N PHE A 64 -5.36 3.93 -14.57
CA PHE A 64 -4.50 4.86 -15.29
C PHE A 64 -4.39 6.17 -14.51
N GLU A 65 -5.50 6.86 -14.32
CA GLU A 65 -5.61 8.06 -13.48
C GLU A 65 -7.06 8.34 -13.10
N GLY A 66 -7.27 9.21 -12.11
CA GLY A 66 -8.59 9.72 -11.73
C GLY A 66 -8.49 11.02 -10.95
N GLY A 67 -9.58 11.77 -10.91
CA GLY A 67 -9.60 13.06 -10.24
C GLY A 67 -11.00 13.56 -9.85
N LEU A 68 -10.99 14.51 -8.94
CA LEU A 68 -12.19 15.19 -8.42
C LEU A 68 -12.87 16.02 -9.51
N TRP A 69 -14.20 16.02 -9.54
CA TRP A 69 -15.02 16.93 -10.33
C TRP A 69 -15.93 17.75 -9.43
N ILE A 70 -16.03 19.06 -9.68
CA ILE A 70 -16.93 19.97 -8.99
C ILE A 70 -17.84 20.61 -10.02
N GLY A 71 -19.15 20.36 -9.91
CA GLY A 71 -20.16 20.99 -10.74
C GLY A 71 -20.98 21.96 -9.92
N VAL A 72 -20.99 23.24 -10.31
CA VAL A 72 -21.80 24.29 -9.65
C VAL A 72 -22.74 24.95 -10.61
N LYS A 73 -23.91 25.33 -10.10
CA LYS A 73 -24.89 26.17 -10.83
C LYS A 73 -25.04 27.52 -10.11
N LYS A 74 -24.92 28.62 -10.86
CA LYS A 74 -25.11 30.00 -10.41
C LYS A 74 -26.12 30.65 -11.34
N GLY A 75 -27.38 30.81 -10.91
CA GLY A 75 -28.48 31.25 -11.78
C GLY A 75 -28.70 30.30 -12.95
N SER A 76 -28.45 30.75 -14.16
CA SER A 76 -28.51 29.93 -15.38
C SER A 76 -27.17 29.34 -15.81
N THR A 77 -26.07 29.81 -15.21
CA THR A 77 -24.72 29.39 -15.58
C THR A 77 -24.33 28.11 -14.86
N VAL A 78 -23.74 27.16 -15.60
CA VAL A 78 -23.20 25.93 -15.10
C VAL A 78 -21.68 25.94 -15.30
N ILE A 79 -20.93 25.63 -14.25
CA ILE A 79 -19.48 25.54 -14.25
C ILE A 79 -19.11 24.14 -13.78
N VAL A 80 -18.24 23.46 -14.49
CA VAL A 80 -17.72 22.14 -14.08
C VAL A 80 -16.20 22.14 -14.15
N THR A 81 -15.59 22.19 -12.97
CA THR A 81 -14.14 22.08 -12.82
C THR A 81 -13.74 20.60 -12.69
N THR A 82 -12.76 20.16 -13.45
CA THR A 82 -12.31 18.75 -13.50
C THR A 82 -10.86 18.60 -13.08
N GLY A 83 -10.56 17.60 -12.24
CA GLY A 83 -9.21 17.23 -11.81
C GLY A 83 -8.51 16.28 -12.78
N ALA A 84 -9.28 15.49 -13.50
CA ALA A 84 -8.81 14.62 -14.57
C ALA A 84 -9.96 14.30 -15.55
N ILE A 85 -9.63 14.06 -16.80
CA ILE A 85 -10.54 13.62 -17.85
C ILE A 85 -9.75 12.92 -18.96
N ASP A 86 -10.44 12.26 -19.88
CA ASP A 86 -9.96 11.51 -21.03
C ASP A 86 -8.74 12.13 -21.75
N ASP A 87 -7.56 12.01 -21.23
CA ASP A 87 -6.32 12.44 -21.85
C ASP A 87 -5.27 11.32 -21.89
N PRO A 88 -4.79 10.94 -23.11
CA PRO A 88 -3.87 9.81 -23.23
C PRO A 88 -2.45 10.11 -22.71
N THR A 89 -2.16 11.37 -22.37
CA THR A 89 -0.85 11.78 -21.85
C THR A 89 -0.84 11.93 -20.33
N GLY A 90 -2.02 11.76 -19.69
CA GLY A 90 -2.19 11.93 -18.24
C GLY A 90 -2.03 13.39 -17.79
N TYR A 91 -1.91 13.57 -16.48
CA TYR A 91 -1.85 14.89 -15.86
C TYR A 91 -0.81 15.81 -16.53
N THR A 92 -1.26 17.00 -16.91
CA THR A 92 -0.40 18.08 -17.37
C THR A 92 -1.03 19.40 -16.90
N THR A 93 -0.37 20.12 -16.01
CA THR A 93 -0.85 21.35 -15.39
C THR A 93 -1.41 22.33 -16.40
N GLY A 94 -2.64 22.76 -16.21
CA GLY A 94 -3.34 23.72 -17.06
C GLY A 94 -3.86 23.19 -18.37
N LYS A 95 -3.69 21.91 -18.69
CA LYS A 95 -4.29 21.27 -19.86
C LYS A 95 -5.80 21.09 -19.66
N ALA A 96 -6.51 20.99 -20.77
CA ALA A 96 -7.95 20.73 -20.77
C ALA A 96 -8.28 19.50 -19.90
N GLY A 97 -9.19 19.68 -18.93
CA GLY A 97 -9.58 18.65 -17.98
C GLY A 97 -8.70 18.53 -16.74
N PHE A 98 -7.62 19.33 -16.62
CA PHE A 98 -6.74 19.40 -15.44
C PHE A 98 -6.73 20.86 -14.94
N GLU A 99 -7.83 21.25 -14.31
CA GLU A 99 -8.16 22.64 -14.03
C GLU A 99 -7.81 23.09 -12.60
N PHE A 100 -7.57 22.13 -11.70
CA PHE A 100 -7.12 22.44 -10.35
C PHE A 100 -5.62 22.79 -10.31
N SER A 101 -5.29 23.61 -9.32
CA SER A 101 -3.91 24.04 -9.05
C SER A 101 -3.63 24.01 -7.55
N ALA A 102 -2.39 23.65 -7.21
CA ALA A 102 -1.87 23.86 -5.87
C ALA A 102 -1.31 25.27 -5.72
N GLU A 103 -1.30 25.81 -4.50
CA GLU A 103 -0.60 27.05 -4.21
C GLU A 103 0.91 26.89 -4.43
N PRO A 104 1.65 27.95 -4.80
CA PRO A 104 3.10 27.90 -4.88
C PRO A 104 3.72 27.45 -3.55
N GLY A 105 4.54 26.40 -3.60
CA GLY A 105 5.15 25.80 -2.41
C GLY A 105 4.26 24.82 -1.65
N ALA A 106 3.07 24.49 -2.15
CA ALA A 106 2.22 23.46 -1.58
C ALA A 106 2.93 22.10 -1.57
N THR A 107 2.64 21.33 -0.54
CA THR A 107 3.20 19.99 -0.31
C THR A 107 2.10 18.93 -0.30
N LEU A 108 2.49 17.67 -0.31
CA LEU A 108 1.66 16.56 0.08
C LEU A 108 2.23 16.03 1.40
N ALA A 109 1.64 16.43 2.51
CA ALA A 109 2.07 15.95 3.82
C ALA A 109 1.73 14.47 3.98
N GLU A 110 2.59 13.73 4.67
CA GLU A 110 2.36 12.34 5.03
C GLU A 110 2.45 12.20 6.54
N ARG A 111 1.44 11.56 7.14
CA ARG A 111 1.33 11.34 8.58
C ARG A 111 1.02 9.87 8.84
N SER A 112 1.37 9.38 10.01
CA SER A 112 1.04 8.03 10.48
C SER A 112 0.58 8.03 11.92
N SER A 113 -0.46 7.25 12.22
CA SER A 113 -0.88 6.99 13.61
C SER A 113 0.00 5.95 14.32
N LEU A 114 0.92 5.30 13.60
CA LEU A 114 1.81 4.27 14.15
C LEU A 114 3.06 4.93 14.78
N PRO A 115 3.30 4.77 16.09
CA PRO A 115 4.37 5.48 16.80
C PRO A 115 5.80 5.15 16.36
N ASP A 116 5.98 4.01 15.69
CA ASP A 116 7.27 3.54 15.17
C ASP A 116 7.60 4.02 13.75
N GLN A 117 6.67 4.73 13.12
CA GLN A 117 6.89 5.28 11.79
C GLN A 117 7.59 6.65 11.84
N PRO A 118 8.50 6.93 10.89
CA PRO A 118 9.17 8.24 10.81
C PRO A 118 8.21 9.42 10.62
N THR A 119 7.02 9.17 10.10
CA THR A 119 5.96 10.15 9.84
C THR A 119 4.91 10.17 10.95
N TYR A 120 5.21 9.63 12.14
CA TYR A 120 4.27 9.61 13.25
C TYR A 120 3.75 11.01 13.60
N ASP A 121 2.44 11.11 13.66
CA ASP A 121 1.73 12.33 14.09
C ASP A 121 0.48 11.89 14.89
N PRO A 122 0.30 12.34 16.12
CA PRO A 122 -0.87 11.99 16.93
C PRO A 122 -2.20 12.49 16.34
N ALA A 123 -2.17 13.41 15.37
CA ALA A 123 -3.34 13.87 14.64
C ALA A 123 -3.65 12.98 13.41
N ALA A 124 -2.82 11.99 13.09
CA ALA A 124 -3.09 11.06 12.00
C ALA A 124 -4.26 10.14 12.35
N ILE A 125 -5.12 9.91 11.36
CA ILE A 125 -6.33 9.09 11.49
C ILE A 125 -6.05 7.63 11.16
N SER A 126 -5.23 7.39 10.14
CA SER A 126 -4.92 6.04 9.67
C SER A 126 -3.41 5.73 9.84
N HIS A 127 -3.03 4.52 9.41
CA HIS A 127 -1.63 4.13 9.45
C HIS A 127 -0.77 4.91 8.45
N GLN A 128 -1.38 5.46 7.40
CA GLN A 128 -0.73 6.36 6.43
C GLN A 128 -1.77 7.33 5.89
N ASP A 129 -1.68 8.58 6.32
CA ASP A 129 -2.49 9.69 5.81
C ASP A 129 -1.68 10.53 4.83
N PHE A 130 -2.37 11.05 3.81
CA PHE A 130 -1.85 12.11 2.95
C PHE A 130 -2.74 13.33 3.07
N VAL A 131 -2.14 14.52 3.18
CA VAL A 131 -2.89 15.78 3.36
C VAL A 131 -2.37 16.84 2.40
N ALA A 132 -3.27 17.49 1.69
CA ALA A 132 -2.96 18.58 0.78
C ALA A 132 -4.12 19.57 0.65
N ASP A 133 -3.80 20.76 0.20
CA ASP A 133 -4.76 21.80 -0.15
C ASP A 133 -4.56 22.23 -1.60
N PHE A 134 -5.65 22.39 -2.35
CA PHE A 134 -5.64 22.84 -3.73
C PHE A 134 -6.92 23.64 -4.07
N THR A 135 -6.98 24.24 -5.25
CA THR A 135 -8.05 25.17 -5.61
C THR A 135 -8.27 25.20 -7.12
N ASP A 136 -9.43 25.68 -7.53
CA ASP A 136 -9.75 26.00 -8.92
C ASP A 136 -9.78 27.50 -9.23
N LYS A 137 -9.43 28.38 -8.27
CA LYS A 137 -9.57 29.83 -8.41
C LYS A 137 -8.68 30.48 -9.47
N TYR A 138 -7.69 29.77 -9.98
CA TYR A 138 -6.74 30.30 -10.93
C TYR A 138 -7.19 30.11 -12.37
N THR A 139 -6.94 31.11 -13.21
CA THR A 139 -7.14 31.07 -14.66
C THR A 139 -5.81 30.89 -15.41
N ILE A 140 -4.70 31.08 -14.70
CA ILE A 140 -3.32 30.88 -15.17
C ILE A 140 -2.64 29.96 -14.16
N VAL A 141 -1.88 29.01 -14.63
CA VAL A 141 -1.13 28.10 -13.76
C VAL A 141 -0.18 28.90 -12.88
N PRO A 142 -0.27 28.80 -11.54
CA PRO A 142 0.53 29.58 -10.61
C PRO A 142 2.03 29.47 -10.88
N GLY A 143 2.72 30.62 -10.88
CA GLY A 143 4.17 30.71 -11.18
C GLY A 143 4.52 30.60 -12.67
N THR A 144 3.54 30.58 -13.57
CA THR A 144 3.75 30.49 -15.03
C THR A 144 2.96 31.58 -15.77
N GLN A 145 3.07 31.62 -17.11
CA GLN A 145 2.23 32.41 -18.00
C GLN A 145 1.24 31.53 -18.79
N ILE A 146 1.06 30.28 -18.38
CA ILE A 146 0.26 29.28 -19.11
C ILE A 146 -1.19 29.41 -18.69
N PRO A 147 -2.12 29.78 -19.59
CA PRO A 147 -3.55 29.77 -19.27
C PRO A 147 -4.03 28.35 -19.00
N ILE A 148 -4.93 28.19 -18.01
CA ILE A 148 -5.64 26.94 -17.79
C ILE A 148 -6.68 26.80 -18.90
N GLN A 149 -6.61 25.70 -19.65
CA GLN A 149 -7.46 25.44 -20.81
C GLN A 149 -8.86 24.99 -20.37
N ASN A 150 -9.86 25.27 -21.22
CA ASN A 150 -11.26 24.86 -21.05
C ASN A 150 -11.99 25.41 -19.82
N LEU A 151 -11.55 26.50 -19.25
CA LEU A 151 -12.36 27.28 -18.31
C LEU A 151 -13.46 28.06 -19.04
N GLU A 152 -14.50 27.37 -19.54
CA GLU A 152 -15.53 27.94 -20.42
C GLU A 152 -16.29 29.08 -19.75
N GLN A 153 -16.63 28.91 -18.48
CA GLN A 153 -17.41 29.84 -17.68
C GLN A 153 -16.61 30.45 -16.52
N GLY A 154 -15.28 30.20 -16.51
CA GLY A 154 -14.39 30.57 -15.41
C GLY A 154 -14.42 29.54 -14.25
N PRO A 155 -13.67 29.83 -13.18
CA PRO A 155 -13.58 28.92 -12.02
C PRO A 155 -14.87 28.94 -11.17
N ALA A 156 -15.13 27.83 -10.49
CA ALA A 156 -16.16 27.76 -9.47
C ALA A 156 -15.80 28.56 -8.20
N TYR A 157 -14.52 28.84 -7.99
CA TYR A 157 -13.92 29.43 -6.79
C TYR A 157 -14.06 28.52 -5.58
N ALA A 158 -13.58 27.32 -5.70
CA ALA A 158 -13.52 26.33 -4.63
C ALA A 158 -12.10 26.21 -4.09
N ASP A 159 -11.93 26.29 -2.76
CA ASP A 159 -10.76 25.75 -2.08
C ASP A 159 -11.09 24.34 -1.57
N ILE A 160 -10.15 23.42 -1.74
CA ILE A 160 -10.31 22.02 -1.41
C ILE A 160 -9.24 21.62 -0.41
N HIS A 161 -9.66 21.16 0.78
CA HIS A 161 -8.84 20.40 1.69
C HIS A 161 -9.01 18.93 1.40
N PHE A 162 -7.92 18.22 1.19
CA PHE A 162 -7.88 16.80 0.80
C PHE A 162 -7.10 16.00 1.83
N GLU A 163 -7.68 14.89 2.23
CA GLU A 163 -7.03 13.89 3.03
C GLU A 163 -7.27 12.49 2.43
N ALA A 164 -6.25 11.64 2.47
CA ALA A 164 -6.39 10.25 2.07
C ALA A 164 -5.96 9.34 3.22
N TYR A 165 -6.71 8.25 3.44
CA TYR A 165 -6.50 7.34 4.58
C TYR A 165 -6.34 5.91 4.13
N ASN A 166 -5.34 5.22 4.66
CA ASN A 166 -5.17 3.79 4.48
C ASN A 166 -4.63 3.09 5.73
N TRP A 167 -5.12 1.88 5.95
CA TRP A 167 -4.77 1.03 7.09
C TRP A 167 -4.08 -0.25 6.63
N ASN A 168 -3.27 -0.84 7.52
CA ASN A 168 -2.58 -2.10 7.30
C ASN A 168 -3.15 -3.24 8.18
N TYR A 169 -4.42 -3.18 8.53
CA TYR A 169 -5.13 -4.31 9.12
C TYR A 169 -5.51 -5.32 8.04
N SER A 170 -5.50 -6.62 8.36
CA SER A 170 -5.81 -7.67 7.38
C SER A 170 -7.21 -7.53 6.77
N PHE A 171 -8.16 -6.94 7.48
CA PHE A 171 -9.52 -6.69 7.05
C PHE A 171 -9.73 -5.30 6.40
N ALA A 172 -8.71 -4.43 6.40
CA ALA A 172 -8.81 -3.05 5.92
C ALA A 172 -7.64 -2.61 5.02
N ASN A 173 -6.75 -3.52 4.60
CA ASN A 173 -5.56 -3.20 3.82
C ASN A 173 -5.78 -3.23 2.29
N PHE A 174 -7.02 -3.18 1.85
CA PHE A 174 -7.45 -3.28 0.44
C PHE A 174 -8.37 -2.15 0.01
N PHE A 175 -8.44 -1.05 0.76
CA PHE A 175 -9.12 0.16 0.33
C PHE A 175 -8.34 1.41 0.73
N LEU A 176 -8.55 2.47 -0.05
CA LEU A 176 -8.01 3.81 0.16
C LEU A 176 -9.18 4.79 0.19
N LEU A 177 -9.33 5.57 1.25
CA LEU A 177 -10.39 6.55 1.39
C LEU A 177 -9.89 7.94 0.99
N TYR A 178 -10.67 8.69 0.23
CA TYR A 178 -10.43 10.07 -0.13
C TYR A 178 -11.51 10.96 0.48
N ASN A 179 -11.08 11.85 1.34
CA ASN A 179 -11.90 12.80 2.09
C ASN A 179 -11.65 14.22 1.55
N PHE A 180 -12.68 14.82 0.96
CA PHE A 180 -12.61 16.16 0.39
C PHE A 180 -13.51 17.10 1.17
N THR A 181 -12.96 18.24 1.62
CA THR A 181 -13.73 19.36 2.15
C THR A 181 -13.63 20.54 1.18
N LEU A 182 -14.74 20.83 0.50
CA LEU A 182 -14.84 21.87 -0.49
C LEU A 182 -15.42 23.13 0.14
N ARG A 183 -14.72 24.25 0.04
CA ARG A 183 -15.17 25.55 0.55
C ARG A 183 -15.46 26.52 -0.60
N ASN A 184 -16.62 27.15 -0.59
CA ASN A 184 -16.92 28.24 -1.50
C ASN A 184 -16.14 29.50 -1.07
N VAL A 185 -15.13 29.88 -1.84
CA VAL A 185 -14.32 31.10 -1.60
C VAL A 185 -14.64 32.23 -2.58
N GLY A 186 -15.65 32.02 -3.41
CA GLY A 186 -16.20 33.06 -4.29
C GLY A 186 -17.05 34.09 -3.55
N THR A 187 -17.56 35.06 -4.29
CA THR A 187 -18.44 36.11 -3.78
C THR A 187 -19.92 35.72 -3.83
N ASP A 188 -20.26 34.75 -4.66
CA ASP A 188 -21.64 34.34 -4.92
C ASP A 188 -21.95 32.98 -4.37
N PRO A 189 -23.18 32.71 -3.93
CA PRO A 189 -23.57 31.35 -3.53
C PRO A 189 -23.59 30.41 -4.74
N TRP A 190 -23.29 29.15 -4.51
CA TRP A 190 -23.62 28.10 -5.45
C TRP A 190 -25.08 27.67 -5.19
N ASP A 191 -25.98 27.95 -6.14
CA ASP A 191 -27.38 27.56 -6.01
C ASP A 191 -27.51 26.04 -5.87
N THR A 192 -26.67 25.31 -6.63
CA THR A 192 -26.61 23.87 -6.60
C THR A 192 -25.16 23.43 -6.80
N LEU A 193 -24.72 22.47 -5.97
CA LEU A 193 -23.42 21.81 -6.08
C LEU A 193 -23.63 20.31 -6.28
N TYR A 194 -22.87 19.72 -7.18
CA TYR A 194 -22.60 18.28 -7.27
C TYR A 194 -21.10 18.06 -7.16
N VAL A 195 -20.70 17.00 -6.46
CA VAL A 195 -19.30 16.59 -6.32
C VAL A 195 -19.16 15.17 -6.85
N GLY A 196 -18.21 14.96 -7.75
CA GLY A 196 -18.00 13.66 -8.34
C GLY A 196 -16.53 13.25 -8.38
N TYR A 197 -16.28 11.98 -8.62
CA TYR A 197 -14.95 11.47 -8.85
C TYR A 197 -14.94 10.63 -10.15
N TRP A 198 -14.03 10.99 -11.03
CA TRP A 198 -13.81 10.33 -12.30
C TRP A 198 -12.58 9.43 -12.22
N VAL A 199 -12.65 8.24 -12.82
CA VAL A 199 -11.51 7.32 -12.92
C VAL A 199 -11.47 6.71 -14.31
N ASP A 200 -10.27 6.61 -14.87
CA ASP A 200 -9.94 5.73 -15.99
C ASP A 200 -9.33 4.44 -15.44
N PRO A 201 -10.16 3.43 -15.14
CA PRO A 201 -9.67 2.15 -14.68
C PRO A 201 -9.12 1.35 -15.86
N VAL A 202 -8.20 0.43 -15.58
CA VAL A 202 -7.56 -0.40 -16.60
C VAL A 202 -7.37 -1.83 -16.13
N VAL A 203 -7.32 -2.74 -17.08
CA VAL A 203 -6.96 -4.14 -16.86
C VAL A 203 -5.56 -4.36 -17.44
N ARG A 204 -4.51 -4.23 -16.58
CA ARG A 204 -3.12 -4.32 -17.02
C ARG A 204 -2.32 -5.24 -16.10
N ASN A 205 -1.56 -6.16 -16.69
CA ASN A 205 -0.57 -6.95 -15.98
C ASN A 205 0.81 -6.67 -16.56
N THR A 206 1.67 -5.97 -15.79
CA THR A 206 2.99 -5.54 -16.24
C THR A 206 3.99 -6.69 -16.38
N THR A 207 3.69 -7.87 -15.83
CA THR A 207 4.53 -9.07 -16.01
C THR A 207 4.33 -9.70 -17.41
N ILE A 208 3.18 -9.43 -18.05
CA ILE A 208 2.81 -9.94 -19.38
C ILE A 208 2.89 -8.82 -20.42
N THR A 209 2.52 -7.59 -20.04
CA THR A 209 2.48 -6.42 -20.93
C THR A 209 3.77 -5.61 -20.77
N PRO A 210 4.71 -5.65 -21.72
CA PRO A 210 5.97 -4.93 -21.58
C PRO A 210 5.78 -3.42 -21.40
N ALA A 211 6.72 -2.78 -20.72
CA ALA A 211 6.77 -1.33 -20.61
C ALA A 211 6.82 -0.71 -22.02
N GLY A 212 5.99 0.33 -22.26
CA GLY A 212 5.91 1.01 -23.54
C GLY A 212 5.11 0.28 -24.63
N SER A 213 4.52 -0.88 -24.34
CA SER A 213 3.56 -1.51 -25.25
C SER A 213 2.31 -0.65 -25.36
N GLY A 214 1.86 -0.40 -26.61
CA GLY A 214 0.70 0.44 -26.88
C GLY A 214 -0.62 -0.13 -26.32
N GLY A 215 -1.56 0.78 -26.08
CA GLY A 215 -2.78 0.57 -25.32
C GLY A 215 -3.75 -0.51 -25.77
N THR A 216 -3.63 -1.05 -26.99
CA THR A 216 -4.52 -2.13 -27.46
C THR A 216 -4.37 -3.45 -26.70
N GLN A 217 -3.25 -3.63 -26.00
CA GLN A 217 -2.95 -4.87 -25.27
C GLN A 217 -3.62 -4.94 -23.88
N PHE A 218 -4.07 -3.83 -23.33
CA PHE A 218 -4.70 -3.80 -22.01
C PHE A 218 -5.89 -2.83 -21.88
N TYR A 219 -5.95 -1.71 -22.62
CA TYR A 219 -7.05 -0.74 -22.48
C TYR A 219 -8.42 -1.30 -22.89
N ASN A 220 -8.50 -2.19 -23.84
CA ASN A 220 -9.76 -2.74 -24.35
C ASN A 220 -10.20 -4.05 -23.67
N LYS A 221 -9.71 -4.31 -22.44
CA LYS A 221 -10.02 -5.56 -21.71
C LYS A 221 -11.02 -5.36 -20.58
N GLY A 222 -11.26 -4.13 -20.16
CA GLY A 222 -12.11 -3.81 -19.02
C GLY A 222 -13.59 -4.02 -19.31
N GLY A 223 -14.27 -4.64 -18.34
CA GLY A 223 -15.73 -4.62 -18.22
C GLY A 223 -16.12 -3.80 -17.00
N ASN A 224 -17.13 -2.94 -17.15
CA ASN A 224 -17.59 -2.08 -16.08
C ASN A 224 -18.93 -2.54 -15.51
N GLY A 225 -19.20 -2.22 -14.26
CA GLY A 225 -20.47 -2.46 -13.62
C GLY A 225 -20.78 -1.45 -12.52
N TYR A 226 -21.97 -1.59 -11.94
CA TYR A 226 -22.43 -0.80 -10.82
C TYR A 226 -23.18 -1.68 -9.84
N ILE A 227 -22.82 -1.59 -8.55
CA ILE A 227 -23.52 -2.24 -7.45
C ILE A 227 -24.34 -1.19 -6.73
N ASP A 228 -25.64 -1.16 -7.05
CA ASP A 228 -26.58 -0.14 -6.58
C ASP A 228 -26.70 -0.10 -5.04
N THR A 229 -26.75 -1.25 -4.39
CA THR A 229 -26.85 -1.35 -2.93
C THR A 229 -25.62 -0.84 -2.18
N LEU A 230 -24.49 -0.70 -2.88
CA LEU A 230 -23.23 -0.22 -2.33
C LEU A 230 -22.84 1.17 -2.87
N TYR A 231 -23.57 1.70 -3.82
CA TYR A 231 -23.22 2.95 -4.52
C TYR A 231 -21.78 2.90 -5.05
N MET A 232 -21.45 1.79 -5.73
CA MET A 232 -20.10 1.47 -6.16
C MET A 232 -20.04 1.11 -7.66
N ALA A 233 -19.28 1.89 -8.41
CA ALA A 233 -18.87 1.56 -9.78
C ALA A 233 -17.62 0.68 -9.74
N TYR A 234 -17.44 -0.24 -10.71
CA TYR A 234 -16.29 -1.14 -10.71
C TYR A 234 -15.84 -1.54 -12.11
N GLU A 235 -14.61 -2.04 -12.17
CA GLU A 235 -14.02 -2.67 -13.35
C GLU A 235 -13.44 -4.04 -13.03
N PHE A 236 -13.44 -4.94 -14.06
CA PHE A 236 -12.89 -6.28 -14.03
C PHE A 236 -12.35 -6.68 -15.41
N ASP A 237 -11.54 -7.72 -15.49
CA ASP A 237 -11.08 -8.29 -16.76
C ASP A 237 -12.20 -9.02 -17.47
N ALA A 238 -12.84 -8.37 -18.44
CA ALA A 238 -13.92 -8.93 -19.24
C ALA A 238 -13.40 -9.69 -20.48
N ALA A 239 -12.14 -9.51 -20.87
CA ALA A 239 -11.50 -10.27 -21.94
C ALA A 239 -11.18 -11.70 -21.50
N GLY A 240 -10.84 -11.89 -20.22
CA GLY A 240 -10.66 -13.20 -19.60
C GLY A 240 -9.44 -13.96 -20.06
N ASP A 241 -8.39 -13.27 -20.47
CA ASP A 241 -7.13 -13.91 -20.85
C ASP A 241 -6.58 -14.69 -19.66
N VAL A 242 -6.23 -15.95 -19.87
CA VAL A 242 -5.74 -16.83 -18.81
C VAL A 242 -4.50 -16.25 -18.13
N GLY A 243 -4.56 -16.07 -16.79
CA GLY A 243 -3.44 -15.54 -16.00
C GLY A 243 -3.18 -14.04 -16.19
N PHE A 244 -4.06 -13.29 -16.90
CA PHE A 244 -3.85 -11.87 -17.11
C PHE A 244 -4.14 -11.07 -15.84
N THR A 245 -5.38 -11.10 -15.34
CA THR A 245 -5.74 -10.55 -14.03
C THR A 245 -7.01 -11.18 -13.47
N ASP A 246 -7.06 -11.31 -12.14
CA ASP A 246 -8.18 -11.85 -11.39
C ASP A 246 -8.67 -10.85 -10.32
N VAL A 247 -8.51 -9.54 -10.58
CA VAL A 247 -8.83 -8.50 -9.60
C VAL A 247 -10.02 -7.65 -10.02
N TYR A 248 -10.67 -7.05 -9.03
CA TYR A 248 -11.65 -5.97 -9.15
C TYR A 248 -11.04 -4.66 -8.66
N PHE A 249 -11.40 -3.59 -9.33
CA PHE A 249 -11.24 -2.21 -8.86
C PHE A 249 -12.61 -1.57 -8.71
N GLY A 250 -12.85 -0.84 -7.61
CA GLY A 250 -14.11 -0.14 -7.34
C GLY A 250 -13.92 1.30 -6.90
N LEU A 251 -14.78 2.17 -7.40
CA LEU A 251 -15.00 3.53 -6.92
C LEU A 251 -16.34 3.55 -6.18
N LYS A 252 -16.34 3.88 -4.88
CA LYS A 252 -17.51 3.87 -4.00
C LYS A 252 -17.75 5.25 -3.40
N PHE A 253 -19.01 5.69 -3.37
CA PHE A 253 -19.43 6.82 -2.57
C PHE A 253 -19.73 6.36 -1.14
N LEU A 254 -19.15 7.02 -0.13
CA LEU A 254 -19.28 6.66 1.28
C LEU A 254 -20.27 7.55 2.04
N GLY A 255 -20.30 8.82 1.72
CA GLY A 255 -21.19 9.80 2.36
C GLY A 255 -20.69 11.22 2.21
N ALA A 256 -21.51 12.16 2.66
CA ALA A 256 -21.18 13.58 2.67
C ALA A 256 -21.83 14.29 3.87
N THR A 257 -21.28 15.47 4.23
CA THR A 257 -21.86 16.34 5.27
C THR A 257 -21.93 17.78 4.77
N TYR A 258 -23.05 18.43 5.04
CA TYR A 258 -23.25 19.84 4.75
C TYR A 258 -24.14 20.47 5.81
N LYS A 259 -23.71 21.59 6.40
CA LYS A 259 -24.46 22.31 7.49
C LYS A 259 -24.89 21.39 8.64
N GLY A 260 -24.02 20.46 9.04
CA GLY A 260 -24.32 19.52 10.12
C GLY A 260 -25.26 18.37 9.75
N GLU A 261 -25.76 18.33 8.51
CA GLU A 261 -26.60 17.26 8.01
C GLU A 261 -25.77 16.21 7.26
N PHE A 262 -26.09 14.94 7.48
CA PHE A 262 -25.52 13.82 6.78
C PHE A 262 -26.26 13.49 5.49
N TYR A 263 -25.55 13.29 4.41
CA TYR A 263 -26.07 13.03 3.07
C TYR A 263 -25.60 11.67 2.57
N HIS A 264 -26.50 10.73 2.49
CA HIS A 264 -26.28 9.43 1.85
C HIS A 264 -27.60 8.84 1.39
N PRO A 265 -27.70 8.23 0.18
CA PRO A 265 -28.98 7.71 -0.33
C PRO A 265 -29.62 6.62 0.53
N ALA A 266 -28.80 5.85 1.26
CA ALA A 266 -29.30 4.81 2.18
C ALA A 266 -29.67 5.32 3.58
N ARG A 267 -29.41 6.59 3.91
CA ARG A 267 -29.72 7.18 5.23
C ARG A 267 -31.22 7.05 5.56
N ARG A 268 -31.51 6.85 6.84
CA ARG A 268 -32.88 6.91 7.36
C ARG A 268 -32.91 7.82 8.60
N PRO A 269 -33.78 8.85 8.67
CA PRO A 269 -34.73 9.25 7.62
C PRO A 269 -34.04 9.67 6.30
N VAL A 270 -34.80 9.66 5.23
CA VAL A 270 -34.30 9.93 3.87
C VAL A 270 -33.57 11.29 3.86
N PRO A 271 -32.42 11.39 3.15
CA PRO A 271 -31.69 12.65 3.03
C PRO A 271 -32.53 13.77 2.39
N PRO A 272 -32.11 15.02 2.45
CA PRO A 272 -32.83 16.15 1.82
C PRO A 272 -33.27 15.84 0.41
N ALA A 273 -34.45 16.35 0.05
CA ALA A 273 -35.16 16.00 -1.19
C ALA A 273 -34.28 16.09 -2.43
N GLY A 274 -34.24 15.02 -3.21
CA GLY A 274 -33.51 14.94 -4.46
C GLY A 274 -32.04 14.55 -4.35
N PHE A 275 -31.48 14.36 -3.14
CA PHE A 275 -30.10 13.91 -3.00
C PHE A 275 -29.94 12.45 -3.46
N ARG A 276 -28.93 12.23 -4.28
CA ARG A 276 -28.61 10.89 -4.81
C ARG A 276 -27.12 10.76 -5.18
N ALA A 277 -26.67 9.52 -5.31
CA ALA A 277 -25.44 9.20 -5.98
C ALA A 277 -25.76 8.80 -7.43
N ASN A 278 -25.07 9.39 -8.40
CA ASN A 278 -25.28 9.14 -9.82
C ASN A 278 -24.10 8.35 -10.38
N PHE A 279 -24.39 7.31 -11.13
CA PHE A 279 -23.38 6.51 -11.83
C PHE A 279 -23.36 6.85 -13.32
N GLN A 280 -22.16 7.05 -13.85
CA GLN A 280 -21.88 7.19 -15.26
C GLN A 280 -20.70 6.32 -15.70
N SER A 281 -20.70 5.98 -16.96
CA SER A 281 -19.56 5.36 -17.63
C SER A 281 -19.60 5.77 -19.11
N TRP A 282 -18.44 6.03 -19.67
CA TRP A 282 -18.34 6.35 -21.10
C TRP A 282 -17.07 5.80 -21.72
N THR A 283 -17.10 5.61 -23.03
CA THR A 283 -15.96 5.14 -23.78
C THR A 283 -14.91 6.25 -23.85
N PHE A 284 -13.68 5.90 -23.52
CA PHE A 284 -12.55 6.84 -23.51
C PHE A 284 -12.41 7.50 -24.88
N ARG A 285 -12.48 8.84 -24.90
CA ARG A 285 -12.38 9.70 -26.09
C ARG A 285 -13.33 9.36 -27.24
N ASP A 286 -14.45 8.74 -26.96
CA ASP A 286 -15.53 8.60 -27.95
C ASP A 286 -16.49 9.80 -27.83
N PHE A 287 -16.55 10.63 -28.85
CA PHE A 287 -17.36 11.84 -28.87
C PHE A 287 -18.68 11.69 -29.63
N SER A 288 -18.96 10.51 -30.17
CA SER A 288 -20.11 10.27 -31.05
C SER A 288 -21.05 9.15 -30.62
N GLY A 289 -20.55 8.19 -29.85
CA GLY A 289 -21.30 7.01 -29.42
C GLY A 289 -22.37 7.25 -28.36
N GLN A 290 -23.08 6.20 -28.00
CA GLN A 290 -24.09 6.25 -26.92
C GLN A 290 -23.47 6.46 -25.53
N PHE A 291 -22.22 6.01 -25.35
CA PHE A 291 -21.43 6.23 -24.16
C PHE A 291 -20.32 7.25 -24.45
N ARG A 292 -20.72 8.43 -24.94
CA ARG A 292 -19.78 9.47 -25.36
C ARG A 292 -19.16 10.20 -24.20
N SER A 293 -17.90 10.59 -24.36
CA SER A 293 -17.18 11.51 -23.48
C SER A 293 -17.82 12.89 -23.52
N PRO A 294 -17.98 13.58 -22.36
CA PRO A 294 -18.45 14.95 -22.31
C PRO A 294 -17.37 15.92 -22.79
N GLN A 295 -17.76 16.91 -23.62
CA GLN A 295 -16.82 17.84 -24.26
C GLN A 295 -16.80 19.24 -23.61
N ASN A 296 -17.87 19.63 -22.91
CA ASN A 296 -18.08 20.96 -22.34
C ASN A 296 -18.79 20.87 -20.98
N ASP A 297 -18.86 22.00 -20.26
CA ASP A 297 -19.44 22.08 -18.93
C ASP A 297 -20.92 21.65 -18.90
N ALA A 298 -21.69 21.98 -19.92
CA ALA A 298 -23.09 21.57 -19.97
C ALA A 298 -23.24 20.03 -20.08
N GLU A 299 -22.40 19.38 -20.86
CA GLU A 299 -22.39 17.90 -20.99
C GLU A 299 -21.82 17.23 -19.74
N ARG A 300 -20.76 17.82 -19.13
CA ARG A 300 -20.20 17.35 -17.85
C ARG A 300 -21.25 17.46 -16.74
N TRP A 301 -21.98 18.57 -16.67
CA TRP A 301 -23.08 18.75 -15.73
C TRP A 301 -24.16 17.69 -15.87
N LEU A 302 -24.53 17.32 -17.10
CA LEU A 302 -25.48 16.24 -17.34
C LEU A 302 -24.94 14.90 -16.82
N LYS A 303 -23.63 14.63 -16.98
CA LYS A 303 -22.99 13.44 -16.40
C LYS A 303 -23.03 13.44 -14.88
N MET A 304 -22.95 14.61 -14.25
CA MET A 304 -23.00 14.74 -12.79
C MET A 304 -24.42 14.62 -12.22
N THR A 305 -25.43 15.04 -12.96
CA THR A 305 -26.81 15.17 -12.46
C THR A 305 -27.74 14.02 -12.86
N GLN A 306 -27.33 13.19 -13.80
CA GLN A 306 -28.10 12.04 -14.30
C GLN A 306 -27.37 10.75 -14.02
N SER A 307 -28.09 9.65 -13.87
CA SER A 307 -27.51 8.30 -13.72
C SER A 307 -27.84 7.43 -14.91
N LEU A 308 -26.88 6.59 -15.32
CA LEU A 308 -27.15 5.53 -16.30
C LEU A 308 -28.21 4.55 -15.82
N THR A 309 -28.34 4.38 -14.49
CA THR A 309 -29.36 3.53 -13.88
C THR A 309 -30.79 4.01 -14.11
N ASP A 310 -30.99 5.29 -14.46
CA ASP A 310 -32.31 5.87 -14.77
C ASP A 310 -32.79 5.54 -16.18
N ARG A 311 -31.91 4.97 -17.02
CA ARG A 311 -32.27 4.64 -18.40
C ARG A 311 -33.27 3.50 -18.45
N PRO A 312 -34.35 3.59 -19.28
CA PRO A 312 -35.32 2.50 -19.41
C PRO A 312 -34.71 1.16 -19.89
N ASP A 313 -33.62 1.24 -20.64
CA ASP A 313 -32.88 0.09 -21.18
C ASP A 313 -31.67 -0.31 -20.34
N TRP A 314 -31.62 0.12 -19.05
CA TRP A 314 -30.52 -0.18 -18.14
C TRP A 314 -30.14 -1.66 -18.11
N SER A 315 -31.11 -2.55 -17.83
CA SER A 315 -30.85 -3.99 -17.69
C SER A 315 -30.68 -4.71 -19.03
N THR A 316 -31.35 -4.22 -20.08
CA THR A 316 -31.44 -4.93 -21.36
C THR A 316 -30.34 -4.52 -22.35
N TYR A 317 -29.82 -3.31 -22.24
CA TYR A 317 -28.80 -2.78 -23.14
C TYR A 317 -27.56 -2.25 -22.39
N VAL A 318 -27.73 -1.38 -21.39
CA VAL A 318 -26.60 -0.69 -20.77
C VAL A 318 -25.69 -1.68 -20.02
N VAL A 319 -26.25 -2.50 -19.15
CA VAL A 319 -25.48 -3.49 -18.37
C VAL A 319 -24.71 -4.47 -19.27
N PRO A 320 -25.33 -5.11 -20.27
CA PRO A 320 -24.59 -5.95 -21.22
C PRO A 320 -23.47 -5.22 -21.97
N ALA A 321 -23.72 -3.97 -22.39
CA ALA A 321 -22.72 -3.18 -23.10
C ALA A 321 -21.54 -2.78 -22.22
N LEU A 322 -21.78 -2.44 -20.94
CA LEU A 322 -20.72 -2.12 -20.00
C LEU A 322 -19.88 -3.34 -19.62
N ARG A 323 -20.48 -4.53 -19.53
CA ARG A 323 -19.79 -5.78 -19.21
C ARG A 323 -18.95 -6.34 -20.35
N ALA A 324 -19.20 -5.91 -21.57
CA ALA A 324 -18.37 -6.31 -22.71
C ALA A 324 -16.96 -5.67 -22.60
N PRO A 325 -15.90 -6.36 -23.08
CA PRO A 325 -14.56 -5.78 -23.11
C PRO A 325 -14.52 -4.43 -23.83
N GLY A 326 -13.85 -3.44 -23.23
CA GLY A 326 -13.73 -2.10 -23.81
C GLY A 326 -12.85 -1.18 -22.97
N ASN A 327 -12.59 0.01 -23.49
CA ASN A 327 -11.89 1.08 -22.79
C ASN A 327 -12.91 2.12 -22.31
N ARG A 328 -13.22 2.11 -21.02
CA ARG A 328 -14.27 2.99 -20.47
C ARG A 328 -13.87 3.56 -19.13
N SER A 329 -14.20 4.84 -18.96
CA SER A 329 -14.13 5.50 -17.66
C SER A 329 -15.33 5.14 -16.79
N VAL A 330 -15.17 5.26 -15.48
CA VAL A 330 -16.25 5.24 -14.49
C VAL A 330 -16.32 6.57 -13.75
N PHE A 331 -17.51 6.96 -13.38
CA PHE A 331 -17.74 8.20 -12.69
C PHE A 331 -18.89 8.06 -11.68
N LEU A 332 -18.65 8.54 -10.46
CA LEU A 332 -19.69 8.70 -9.44
C LEU A 332 -19.78 10.14 -9.02
N SER A 333 -21.00 10.65 -8.86
CA SER A 333 -21.26 11.97 -8.29
C SER A 333 -22.32 11.92 -7.21
N ALA A 334 -22.26 12.87 -6.27
CA ALA A 334 -23.21 13.02 -5.18
C ALA A 334 -23.77 14.46 -5.17
N GLY A 335 -25.05 14.58 -4.94
CA GLY A 335 -25.76 15.85 -4.91
C GLY A 335 -27.26 15.70 -5.16
N PRO A 336 -28.02 16.82 -5.20
CA PRO A 336 -27.58 18.20 -5.06
C PRO A 336 -27.30 18.61 -3.60
N PHE A 337 -26.29 19.46 -3.41
CA PHE A 337 -26.18 20.32 -2.23
C PHE A 337 -26.67 21.71 -2.64
N VAL A 338 -27.61 22.27 -1.90
CA VAL A 338 -28.30 23.52 -2.32
C VAL A 338 -27.88 24.71 -1.46
N GLN A 339 -27.79 25.88 -2.10
CA GLN A 339 -27.50 27.15 -1.43
C GLN A 339 -26.20 27.12 -0.61
N VAL A 340 -25.09 26.76 -1.26
CA VAL A 340 -23.76 26.78 -0.64
C VAL A 340 -23.24 28.23 -0.68
N ALA A 341 -23.40 28.91 0.43
CA ALA A 341 -23.04 30.34 0.54
C ALA A 341 -21.51 30.54 0.53
N PRO A 342 -21.00 31.73 0.20
CA PRO A 342 -19.62 32.10 0.42
C PRO A 342 -19.17 31.77 1.86
N GLY A 343 -18.06 31.03 2.01
CA GLY A 343 -17.52 30.55 3.28
C GLY A 343 -18.09 29.22 3.78
N ASP A 344 -19.20 28.72 3.24
CA ASP A 344 -19.72 27.39 3.56
C ASP A 344 -18.80 26.31 3.02
N SER A 345 -18.76 25.16 3.73
CA SER A 345 -18.02 23.99 3.31
C SER A 345 -18.92 22.77 3.18
N VAL A 346 -18.64 21.94 2.18
CA VAL A 346 -19.26 20.62 1.95
C VAL A 346 -18.17 19.56 2.04
N ASN A 347 -18.38 18.54 2.86
CA ASN A 347 -17.48 17.40 2.94
C ASN A 347 -18.05 16.22 2.14
N VAL A 348 -17.22 15.55 1.34
CA VAL A 348 -17.61 14.39 0.52
C VAL A 348 -16.49 13.35 0.56
N VAL A 349 -16.87 12.07 0.74
CA VAL A 349 -15.91 10.97 0.88
C VAL A 349 -16.17 9.89 -0.16
N PHE A 350 -15.09 9.50 -0.84
CA PHE A 350 -15.05 8.36 -1.77
C PHE A 350 -14.08 7.29 -1.26
N ALA A 351 -14.27 6.06 -1.71
CA ALA A 351 -13.34 4.95 -1.48
C ALA A 351 -12.92 4.33 -2.80
N PHE A 352 -11.65 3.95 -2.89
CA PHE A 352 -11.13 3.04 -3.89
C PHE A 352 -10.98 1.67 -3.24
N VAL A 353 -11.63 0.68 -3.80
CA VAL A 353 -11.72 -0.66 -3.21
C VAL A 353 -11.12 -1.68 -4.17
N PHE A 354 -10.28 -2.54 -3.63
CA PHE A 354 -9.62 -3.60 -4.38
C PHE A 354 -10.03 -4.97 -3.82
N ALA A 355 -10.11 -5.97 -4.68
CA ALA A 355 -10.28 -7.36 -4.27
C ALA A 355 -9.81 -8.32 -5.34
N ARG A 356 -9.43 -9.54 -4.96
CA ARG A 356 -9.34 -10.66 -5.90
C ARG A 356 -10.73 -11.22 -6.19
N LYS A 357 -10.88 -11.85 -7.34
CA LYS A 357 -12.06 -12.65 -7.64
C LYS A 357 -12.07 -13.92 -6.81
N THR A 358 -13.17 -14.21 -6.14
CA THR A 358 -13.37 -15.50 -5.49
C THR A 358 -13.54 -16.58 -6.57
N ALA A 359 -12.75 -17.63 -6.51
CA ALA A 359 -12.83 -18.72 -7.48
C ALA A 359 -14.18 -19.45 -7.37
N ASP A 360 -14.89 -19.60 -8.48
CA ASP A 360 -16.20 -20.27 -8.57
C ASP A 360 -16.29 -21.29 -9.71
N GLY A 361 -15.16 -21.60 -10.36
CA GLY A 361 -15.09 -22.51 -11.51
C GLY A 361 -15.47 -21.87 -12.85
N ASN A 362 -15.95 -20.63 -12.85
CA ASN A 362 -16.22 -19.89 -14.07
C ASN A 362 -14.94 -19.21 -14.63
N PRO A 363 -14.90 -18.89 -15.94
CA PRO A 363 -13.81 -18.15 -16.53
C PRO A 363 -13.58 -16.79 -15.84
N ASN A 364 -12.37 -16.27 -15.91
CA ASN A 364 -12.02 -14.98 -15.33
C ASN A 364 -12.78 -13.80 -15.96
N SER A 365 -13.24 -13.94 -17.21
CA SER A 365 -14.13 -12.97 -17.88
C SER A 365 -15.55 -12.93 -17.31
N ALA A 366 -15.97 -13.92 -16.52
CA ALA A 366 -17.25 -13.89 -15.84
C ALA A 366 -17.26 -12.84 -14.71
N ASP A 367 -18.44 -12.34 -14.42
CA ASP A 367 -18.68 -11.37 -13.35
C ASP A 367 -19.85 -11.87 -12.49
N THR A 368 -19.63 -13.01 -11.83
CA THR A 368 -20.65 -13.66 -11.03
C THR A 368 -20.79 -13.03 -9.63
N PRO A 369 -21.92 -13.23 -8.96
CA PRO A 369 -22.05 -12.82 -7.56
C PRO A 369 -20.98 -13.45 -6.66
N GLN A 370 -20.65 -14.72 -6.84
CA GLN A 370 -19.64 -15.43 -6.03
C GLN A 370 -18.24 -14.86 -6.27
N GLN A 371 -17.86 -14.54 -7.50
CA GLN A 371 -16.57 -13.89 -7.78
C GLN A 371 -16.41 -12.54 -7.08
N LYS A 372 -17.53 -11.85 -6.77
CA LYS A 372 -17.54 -10.54 -6.09
C LYS A 372 -17.66 -10.61 -4.57
N GLU A 373 -17.71 -11.77 -3.93
CA GLU A 373 -17.91 -11.86 -2.48
C GLU A 373 -16.89 -11.09 -1.68
N GLU A 374 -15.60 -11.29 -1.97
CA GLU A 374 -14.52 -10.54 -1.32
C GLU A 374 -14.63 -9.04 -1.62
N PHE A 375 -14.90 -8.68 -2.86
CA PHE A 375 -15.04 -7.29 -3.27
C PHE A 375 -16.17 -6.56 -2.55
N ILE A 376 -17.32 -7.21 -2.38
CA ILE A 376 -18.47 -6.69 -1.63
C ILE A 376 -18.10 -6.52 -0.14
N ARG A 377 -17.45 -7.53 0.45
CA ARG A 377 -17.00 -7.48 1.85
C ARG A 377 -16.02 -6.32 2.08
N ASN A 378 -15.06 -6.13 1.16
CA ASN A 378 -14.09 -5.04 1.24
C ASN A 378 -14.76 -3.66 1.13
N ALA A 379 -15.77 -3.53 0.27
CA ALA A 379 -16.57 -2.32 0.15
C ALA A 379 -17.41 -2.02 1.41
N GLN A 380 -17.90 -3.06 2.10
CA GLN A 380 -18.60 -2.93 3.38
C GLN A 380 -17.65 -2.47 4.49
N TRP A 381 -16.40 -2.98 4.53
CA TRP A 381 -15.38 -2.49 5.45
C TRP A 381 -15.00 -1.03 5.20
N ALA A 382 -14.87 -0.61 3.94
CA ALA A 382 -14.65 0.79 3.62
C ALA A 382 -15.80 1.68 4.13
N GLN A 383 -17.04 1.20 4.02
CA GLN A 383 -18.20 1.91 4.58
C GLN A 383 -18.17 1.94 6.11
N ALA A 384 -17.84 0.83 6.76
CA ALA A 384 -17.73 0.75 8.21
C ALA A 384 -16.65 1.70 8.74
N ALA A 385 -15.49 1.76 8.06
CA ALA A 385 -14.43 2.72 8.39
C ALA A 385 -14.93 4.17 8.37
N TYR A 386 -15.66 4.53 7.30
CA TYR A 386 -16.24 5.88 7.21
C TYR A 386 -17.31 6.13 8.28
N ASN A 387 -18.18 5.15 8.56
CA ASN A 387 -19.24 5.30 9.53
C ASN A 387 -18.70 5.58 10.93
N GLY A 388 -17.61 4.89 11.31
CA GLY A 388 -17.02 5.05 12.64
C GLY A 388 -18.03 4.73 13.74
N GLU A 389 -18.38 5.74 14.55
CA GLU A 389 -19.32 5.63 15.65
C GLU A 389 -20.80 5.59 15.23
N ASP A 390 -21.15 6.00 13.99
CA ASP A 390 -22.51 6.03 13.45
C ASP A 390 -22.97 4.60 13.09
N ALA A 391 -23.36 3.84 14.10
CA ALA A 391 -23.70 2.41 13.94
C ALA A 391 -25.01 2.19 13.16
N ASN A 392 -25.96 3.11 13.28
CA ASN A 392 -27.28 3.03 12.62
C ASN A 392 -27.33 3.83 11.31
N PHE A 393 -26.24 4.50 10.96
CA PHE A 393 -26.07 5.24 9.70
C PHE A 393 -27.09 6.38 9.53
N ASN A 394 -27.44 7.06 10.62
CA ASN A 394 -28.33 8.22 10.58
C ASN A 394 -27.60 9.58 10.53
N GLY A 395 -26.30 9.59 10.79
CA GLY A 395 -25.44 10.77 10.81
C GLY A 395 -25.54 11.61 12.07
N GLN A 396 -26.08 11.06 13.15
CA GLN A 396 -26.17 11.67 14.46
C GLN A 396 -25.46 10.80 15.50
N LEU A 397 -25.04 11.41 16.60
CA LEU A 397 -24.48 10.69 17.72
C LEU A 397 -25.63 10.26 18.65
N ASP A 398 -26.02 9.00 18.59
CA ASP A 398 -27.06 8.43 19.43
C ASP A 398 -26.53 7.90 20.77
N PRO A 399 -27.39 7.70 21.79
CA PRO A 399 -26.96 7.13 23.06
C PRO A 399 -26.28 5.77 22.88
N GLY A 400 -25.02 5.68 23.32
CA GLY A 400 -24.20 4.48 23.21
C GLY A 400 -23.27 4.45 21.99
N GLU A 401 -23.36 5.41 21.09
CA GLU A 401 -22.48 5.54 19.94
C GLU A 401 -21.21 6.37 20.24
N ASP A 402 -21.25 7.26 21.24
CA ASP A 402 -20.08 8.03 21.67
C ASP A 402 -19.04 7.12 22.35
N LEU A 403 -18.22 6.50 21.54
CA LEU A 403 -17.24 5.50 21.99
C LEU A 403 -15.99 6.14 22.57
N ASN A 404 -15.61 7.32 22.12
CA ASN A 404 -14.46 8.06 22.61
C ASN A 404 -14.79 9.05 23.75
N GLY A 405 -16.08 9.31 24.01
CA GLY A 405 -16.56 10.17 25.12
C GLY A 405 -16.35 11.66 24.89
N ASP A 406 -16.18 12.10 23.62
CA ASP A 406 -15.92 13.50 23.27
C ASP A 406 -17.21 14.30 22.94
N GLY A 407 -18.37 13.63 22.91
CA GLY A 407 -19.66 14.22 22.60
C GLY A 407 -19.84 14.59 21.14
N ARG A 408 -19.05 14.03 20.22
CA ARG A 408 -19.11 14.27 18.79
C ARG A 408 -19.07 12.96 18.03
N LEU A 409 -19.70 12.94 16.86
CA LEU A 409 -19.67 11.76 16.00
C LEU A 409 -18.30 11.61 15.34
N THR A 410 -17.53 10.64 15.74
CA THR A 410 -16.20 10.34 15.19
C THR A 410 -16.32 9.41 14.01
N ARG A 411 -15.87 9.85 12.84
CA ARG A 411 -15.77 9.05 11.62
C ARG A 411 -14.36 8.48 11.44
N PHE A 412 -14.21 7.60 10.49
CA PHE A 412 -12.94 6.94 10.15
C PHE A 412 -12.33 6.13 11.31
N LEU A 413 -13.22 5.52 12.08
CA LEU A 413 -12.85 4.66 13.20
C LEU A 413 -13.08 3.20 12.82
N LEU A 414 -12.09 2.36 13.06
CA LEU A 414 -12.14 0.92 12.84
C LEU A 414 -11.90 0.17 14.14
N PRO A 415 -12.50 -1.02 14.32
CA PRO A 415 -12.01 -1.95 15.32
C PRO A 415 -10.52 -2.19 15.08
N SER A 416 -9.75 -2.25 16.12
CA SER A 416 -8.32 -2.50 15.97
C SER A 416 -7.93 -3.80 16.66
N PRO A 417 -7.25 -4.69 15.94
CA PRO A 417 -6.65 -5.85 16.57
C PRO A 417 -5.66 -5.41 17.66
N PRO A 418 -5.27 -6.31 18.56
CA PRO A 418 -4.21 -6.03 19.50
C PRO A 418 -2.93 -5.56 18.81
N ALA A 419 -2.14 -4.76 19.49
CA ALA A 419 -0.89 -4.22 18.96
C ALA A 419 0.03 -5.34 18.47
N VAL A 420 0.82 -5.04 17.44
CA VAL A 420 1.88 -5.97 16.99
C VAL A 420 2.93 -6.07 18.10
N PRO A 421 3.21 -7.28 18.62
CA PRO A 421 4.21 -7.43 19.67
C PRO A 421 5.59 -6.95 19.21
N ARG A 422 6.39 -6.39 20.10
CA ARG A 422 7.79 -6.13 19.83
C ARG A 422 8.55 -7.45 19.83
N ILE A 423 9.34 -7.69 18.80
CA ILE A 423 9.99 -8.98 18.58
C ILE A 423 11.51 -8.78 18.52
N ARG A 424 12.23 -9.70 19.12
CA ARG A 424 13.68 -9.89 18.95
C ARG A 424 13.98 -11.30 18.53
N TYR A 425 15.03 -11.43 17.75
CA TYR A 425 15.50 -12.74 17.25
C TYR A 425 16.90 -13.00 17.76
N GLU A 426 17.15 -14.24 18.19
CA GLU A 426 18.48 -14.83 18.30
C GLU A 426 18.58 -15.89 17.22
N VAL A 427 19.48 -15.69 16.29
CA VAL A 427 19.68 -16.60 15.18
C VAL A 427 20.90 -17.46 15.46
N LEU A 428 20.67 -18.76 15.49
CA LEU A 428 21.67 -19.77 15.79
C LEU A 428 21.76 -20.75 14.63
N SER A 429 22.82 -21.58 14.62
CA SER A 429 22.91 -22.66 13.64
C SER A 429 21.71 -23.59 13.74
N ASN A 430 21.00 -23.73 12.62
CA ASN A 430 19.77 -24.54 12.45
C ASN A 430 18.62 -24.20 13.41
N THR A 431 18.64 -23.03 14.04
CA THR A 431 17.64 -22.64 15.04
C THR A 431 17.39 -21.12 15.01
N ILE A 432 16.14 -20.73 15.11
CA ILE A 432 15.73 -19.32 15.28
C ILE A 432 14.93 -19.24 16.56
N ARG A 433 15.38 -18.40 17.50
CA ARG A 433 14.63 -18.06 18.72
C ARG A 433 13.96 -16.72 18.56
N LEU A 434 12.67 -16.68 18.82
CA LEU A 434 11.88 -15.45 18.89
C LEU A 434 11.62 -15.11 20.35
N TYR A 435 11.79 -13.84 20.67
CA TYR A 435 11.40 -13.26 21.97
C TYR A 435 10.42 -12.13 21.70
N TRP A 436 9.36 -12.01 22.50
CA TRP A 436 8.41 -10.91 22.37
C TRP A 436 7.89 -10.44 23.73
N ASP A 437 7.41 -9.18 23.72
CA ASP A 437 6.85 -8.54 24.89
C ASP A 437 5.35 -8.83 25.05
N ALA A 438 4.75 -8.33 26.13
CA ALA A 438 3.32 -8.47 26.42
C ALA A 438 2.51 -7.22 26.04
N SER A 439 3.03 -6.34 25.17
CA SER A 439 2.35 -5.08 24.81
C SER A 439 0.98 -5.30 24.17
N ALA A 440 0.83 -6.38 23.42
CA ALA A 440 -0.45 -6.76 22.81
C ALA A 440 -1.56 -7.04 23.84
N GLU A 441 -1.20 -7.58 25.02
CA GLU A 441 -2.17 -7.91 26.08
C GLU A 441 -2.76 -6.66 26.76
N GLU A 442 -2.09 -5.52 26.60
CA GLU A 442 -2.52 -4.22 27.13
C GLU A 442 -3.33 -3.40 26.12
N SER A 443 -3.47 -3.90 24.89
CA SER A 443 -4.24 -3.23 23.85
C SER A 443 -5.71 -3.09 24.23
N ILE A 444 -6.28 -1.93 23.94
CA ILE A 444 -7.68 -1.62 24.13
C ILE A 444 -8.28 -1.37 22.75
N ASP A 445 -9.26 -2.16 22.37
CA ASP A 445 -10.00 -1.91 21.13
C ASP A 445 -10.73 -0.57 21.22
N PRO A 446 -10.58 0.35 20.25
CA PRO A 446 -11.15 1.68 20.30
C PRO A 446 -12.69 1.69 20.19
N ILE A 447 -13.28 0.66 19.63
CA ILE A 447 -14.75 0.53 19.45
C ILE A 447 -15.38 -0.11 20.70
N SER A 448 -14.86 -1.28 21.12
CA SER A 448 -15.42 -2.02 22.28
C SER A 448 -14.94 -1.45 23.61
N ARG A 449 -13.82 -0.71 23.64
CA ARG A 449 -13.11 -0.21 24.83
C ARG A 449 -12.70 -1.31 25.82
N LYS A 450 -12.57 -2.52 25.33
CA LYS A 450 -12.15 -3.67 26.14
C LYS A 450 -10.72 -4.05 25.79
N LYS A 451 -10.07 -4.68 26.77
CA LYS A 451 -8.88 -5.48 26.54
C LYS A 451 -9.37 -6.87 26.12
N ASP A 452 -9.52 -7.07 24.85
CA ASP A 452 -10.08 -8.26 24.24
C ASP A 452 -9.02 -9.15 23.58
N PHE A 453 -7.74 -8.90 23.88
CA PHE A 453 -6.63 -9.73 23.46
C PHE A 453 -6.89 -11.19 23.81
N GLU A 454 -6.78 -12.07 22.81
CA GLU A 454 -6.96 -13.51 22.98
C GLU A 454 -5.64 -14.28 22.90
N GLY A 455 -4.75 -13.95 21.93
CA GLY A 455 -3.54 -14.74 21.80
C GLY A 455 -2.57 -14.29 20.73
N TYR A 456 -1.59 -15.15 20.51
CA TYR A 456 -0.50 -14.98 19.54
C TYR A 456 -0.55 -16.07 18.48
N ARG A 457 -0.25 -15.69 17.22
CA ARG A 457 -0.09 -16.60 16.08
C ARG A 457 1.29 -16.41 15.46
N LEU A 458 1.99 -17.50 15.28
CA LEU A 458 3.31 -17.52 14.66
C LEU A 458 3.23 -18.14 13.28
N TYR A 459 3.65 -17.40 12.28
CA TYR A 459 3.68 -17.83 10.90
C TYR A 459 5.09 -17.92 10.37
N LYS A 460 5.30 -18.86 9.46
CA LYS A 460 6.59 -19.05 8.79
C LYS A 460 6.39 -19.54 7.36
N THR A 461 7.23 -19.05 6.44
CA THR A 461 7.52 -19.72 5.17
C THR A 461 9.01 -19.78 4.93
N THR A 462 9.44 -20.69 4.07
CA THR A 462 10.83 -20.82 3.62
C THR A 462 10.88 -20.33 2.20
N LEU A 463 11.42 -19.12 1.99
CA LEU A 463 11.48 -18.48 0.68
C LEU A 463 12.63 -19.05 -0.17
N GLY A 464 13.51 -19.81 0.45
CA GLY A 464 14.73 -20.27 -0.22
C GLY A 464 15.53 -19.04 -0.67
N PHE A 465 15.64 -18.87 -1.96
CA PHE A 465 16.34 -17.76 -2.61
C PHE A 465 15.54 -17.17 -3.71
N ASP A 466 14.24 -17.42 -3.68
CA ASP A 466 13.39 -16.81 -4.67
C ASP A 466 13.44 -15.31 -4.48
N VAL A 467 14.39 -14.70 -5.22
CA VAL A 467 14.50 -13.27 -5.43
C VAL A 467 13.34 -12.80 -6.31
N LYS A 468 12.54 -13.74 -6.80
CA LYS A 468 11.30 -13.36 -7.46
C LYS A 468 10.53 -12.45 -6.53
N GLU A 469 10.18 -11.34 -7.13
CA GLU A 469 9.22 -10.37 -6.66
C GLU A 469 8.36 -10.96 -5.56
N VAL A 470 8.17 -10.24 -4.51
CA VAL A 470 7.42 -10.66 -3.32
C VAL A 470 6.02 -11.06 -3.76
N VAL A 471 5.97 -12.10 -4.56
CA VAL A 471 4.74 -12.75 -4.90
C VAL A 471 4.29 -13.35 -3.60
N ASP A 472 3.60 -12.48 -2.83
CA ASP A 472 2.70 -12.93 -1.84
C ASP A 472 3.36 -13.81 -0.74
N VAL A 473 4.54 -13.35 -0.24
CA VAL A 473 5.13 -13.94 0.97
C VAL A 473 4.07 -14.08 2.06
N LEU A 474 3.14 -13.12 2.12
CA LEU A 474 2.04 -13.14 3.08
C LEU A 474 1.09 -14.32 2.84
N ASN A 475 0.81 -14.68 1.58
CA ASN A 475 -0.04 -15.83 1.24
C ASN A 475 0.68 -17.17 1.40
N GLU A 476 2.00 -17.18 1.33
CA GLU A 476 2.80 -18.37 1.57
C GLU A 476 3.06 -18.64 3.06
N LEU A 477 2.80 -17.66 3.93
CA LEU A 477 2.96 -17.82 5.37
C LEU A 477 1.99 -18.88 5.90
N LYS A 478 2.56 -19.90 6.54
CA LYS A 478 1.81 -20.98 7.21
C LYS A 478 1.85 -20.79 8.71
N LEU A 479 0.71 -20.95 9.36
CA LEU A 479 0.63 -21.00 10.82
C LEU A 479 1.44 -22.21 11.32
N ILE A 480 2.43 -21.94 12.17
CA ILE A 480 3.28 -22.99 12.77
C ILE A 480 3.06 -23.15 14.28
N ALA A 481 2.54 -22.13 14.95
CA ALA A 481 2.17 -22.17 16.35
C ALA A 481 1.09 -21.13 16.66
N GLN A 482 0.20 -21.45 17.60
CA GLN A 482 -0.77 -20.55 18.18
C GLN A 482 -0.84 -20.77 19.68
N PHE A 483 -0.90 -19.67 20.44
CA PHE A 483 -1.03 -19.66 21.88
C PHE A 483 -2.11 -18.65 22.23
N ASP A 484 -3.11 -19.09 23.01
CA ASP A 484 -4.29 -18.30 23.34
C ASP A 484 -4.69 -18.49 24.79
N ARG A 485 -5.54 -17.64 25.31
CA ARG A 485 -6.05 -17.72 26.67
C ARG A 485 -6.68 -19.08 26.91
N SER A 486 -6.52 -19.61 28.11
CA SER A 486 -7.15 -20.88 28.49
C SER A 486 -8.44 -20.66 29.29
N GLY A 487 -9.42 -21.52 29.08
CA GLY A 487 -10.66 -21.58 29.84
C GLY A 487 -11.82 -20.80 29.24
N ASN A 488 -11.70 -20.28 28.01
CA ASN A 488 -12.76 -19.56 27.30
C ASN A 488 -13.29 -20.29 26.06
N GLY A 489 -12.63 -21.39 25.65
CA GLY A 489 -13.04 -22.19 24.50
C GLY A 489 -12.78 -21.55 23.14
N ILE A 490 -11.97 -20.49 23.07
CA ILE A 490 -11.57 -19.82 21.83
C ILE A 490 -10.21 -20.38 21.38
N GLY A 491 -10.06 -20.60 20.09
CA GLY A 491 -8.80 -21.04 19.51
C GLY A 491 -8.38 -22.45 19.97
N TYR A 492 -7.13 -22.60 20.45
CA TYR A 492 -6.59 -23.86 20.95
C TYR A 492 -6.73 -24.04 22.45
N ASP A 493 -7.14 -23.00 23.17
CA ASP A 493 -7.38 -22.99 24.60
C ASP A 493 -6.18 -23.52 25.43
N ASN A 494 -4.94 -23.21 24.97
CA ASN A 494 -3.70 -23.86 25.41
C ASN A 494 -2.88 -23.04 26.42
N GLY A 495 -3.22 -21.77 26.62
CA GLY A 495 -2.53 -20.85 27.54
C GLY A 495 -1.10 -20.48 27.09
N PHE A 496 -0.45 -19.64 27.90
CA PHE A 496 0.89 -19.10 27.60
C PHE A 496 2.02 -19.77 28.35
N SER A 497 1.76 -20.76 29.22
CA SER A 497 2.76 -21.35 30.10
C SER A 497 3.92 -22.00 29.34
N ALA A 498 3.66 -22.55 28.16
CA ALA A 498 4.68 -23.22 27.35
C ALA A 498 5.71 -22.27 26.71
N ILE A 499 5.37 -20.99 26.60
CA ILE A 499 6.21 -19.97 25.95
C ILE A 499 6.70 -18.89 26.91
N ARG A 500 6.13 -18.81 28.12
CA ARG A 500 6.47 -17.79 29.09
C ARG A 500 7.84 -18.05 29.71
N LEU A 501 8.69 -17.03 29.69
CA LEU A 501 9.99 -17.09 30.36
C LEU A 501 9.83 -17.00 31.89
N PRO A 502 10.68 -17.69 32.68
CA PRO A 502 10.68 -17.58 34.13
C PRO A 502 10.94 -16.15 34.60
N GLU A 503 11.83 -15.45 33.89
CA GLU A 503 12.17 -14.04 34.08
C GLU A 503 12.23 -13.34 32.73
N PRO A 504 11.85 -12.04 32.65
CA PRO A 504 11.94 -11.27 31.40
C PRO A 504 13.39 -11.20 30.90
N LYS A 505 13.57 -11.38 29.61
CA LYS A 505 14.87 -11.17 28.94
C LYS A 505 14.99 -9.75 28.44
N TYR A 506 16.18 -9.17 28.61
CA TYR A 506 16.55 -7.85 28.09
C TYR A 506 17.69 -8.00 27.09
N PHE A 507 17.70 -7.14 26.08
CA PHE A 507 18.77 -7.08 25.08
C PHE A 507 19.60 -5.79 25.27
N PRO A 508 20.88 -5.79 24.92
CA PRO A 508 21.73 -4.61 25.05
C PRO A 508 21.12 -3.41 24.30
N GLY A 509 21.01 -2.27 25.00
CA GLY A 509 20.45 -1.04 24.45
C GLY A 509 18.93 -1.02 24.26
N ASP A 510 18.23 -2.08 24.68
CA ASP A 510 16.77 -2.20 24.56
C ASP A 510 16.15 -2.43 25.95
N PRO A 511 15.40 -1.45 26.51
CA PRO A 511 14.80 -1.57 27.82
C PRO A 511 13.53 -2.44 27.86
N THR A 512 13.09 -2.95 26.71
CA THR A 512 11.86 -3.74 26.58
C THR A 512 11.99 -5.06 27.33
N PRO A 513 11.04 -5.41 28.24
CA PRO A 513 10.99 -6.72 28.87
C PRO A 513 10.38 -7.74 27.92
N TYR A 514 11.19 -8.66 27.40
CA TYR A 514 10.71 -9.76 26.58
C TYR A 514 10.33 -10.93 27.49
N VAL A 515 9.04 -11.24 27.56
CA VAL A 515 8.46 -12.18 28.52
C VAL A 515 8.13 -13.53 27.92
N TYR A 516 8.09 -13.63 26.60
CA TYR A 516 7.80 -14.86 25.87
C TYR A 516 8.95 -15.26 24.95
N MET A 517 9.05 -16.57 24.69
CA MET A 517 10.05 -17.13 23.78
C MET A 517 9.48 -18.36 23.07
N TYR A 518 9.79 -18.45 21.77
CA TYR A 518 9.54 -19.66 20.98
C TYR A 518 10.78 -20.02 20.15
N GLU A 519 11.05 -21.31 20.03
CA GLU A 519 12.23 -21.82 19.32
C GLU A 519 11.81 -22.62 18.08
N ILE A 520 12.20 -22.12 16.90
CA ILE A 520 12.00 -22.79 15.62
C ILE A 520 13.27 -23.59 15.32
N LYS A 521 13.18 -24.92 15.41
CA LYS A 521 14.28 -25.87 15.17
C LYS A 521 14.25 -26.41 13.74
N GLY A 522 15.40 -26.93 13.29
CA GLY A 522 15.52 -27.59 12.00
C GLY A 522 15.46 -26.69 10.80
N VAL A 523 15.74 -25.39 10.99
CA VAL A 523 15.90 -24.44 9.88
C VAL A 523 17.25 -24.62 9.21
N THR A 524 17.30 -24.47 7.90
CA THR A 524 18.55 -24.68 7.14
C THR A 524 19.37 -23.39 7.13
N ASN A 525 20.65 -23.49 7.52
CA ASN A 525 21.59 -22.37 7.48
C ASN A 525 21.74 -21.83 6.05
N GLY A 526 21.92 -20.51 5.93
CA GLY A 526 22.02 -19.81 4.66
C GLY A 526 20.69 -19.61 3.94
N TRP A 527 19.60 -20.23 4.40
CA TRP A 527 18.28 -20.08 3.80
C TRP A 527 17.50 -18.93 4.42
N GLN A 528 16.78 -18.20 3.57
CA GLN A 528 15.87 -17.16 4.00
C GLN A 528 14.55 -17.75 4.50
N HIS A 529 14.16 -17.35 5.70
CA HIS A 529 12.86 -17.65 6.28
C HIS A 529 12.10 -16.35 6.50
N ALA A 530 10.87 -16.27 6.01
CA ALA A 530 9.97 -15.21 6.39
C ALA A 530 9.17 -15.65 7.62
N ILE A 531 9.16 -14.82 8.65
CA ILE A 531 8.53 -15.10 9.95
C ILE A 531 7.68 -13.89 10.32
N ALA A 532 6.44 -14.12 10.77
CA ALA A 532 5.57 -13.11 11.32
C ALA A 532 4.94 -13.61 12.62
N LEU A 533 5.00 -12.81 13.67
CA LEU A 533 4.28 -13.04 14.92
C LEU A 533 3.19 -11.99 15.05
N THR A 534 1.95 -12.41 15.13
CA THR A 534 0.78 -11.56 15.27
C THR A 534 0.11 -11.77 16.63
N ALA A 535 -0.68 -10.80 17.04
CA ALA A 535 -1.63 -10.92 18.13
C ALA A 535 -3.06 -10.88 17.58
N PHE A 536 -4.00 -11.53 18.24
CA PHE A 536 -5.41 -11.53 17.85
C PHE A 536 -6.31 -11.40 19.07
N ASP A 537 -7.52 -10.87 18.85
CA ASP A 537 -8.55 -10.70 19.86
C ASP A 537 -9.60 -11.83 19.85
N GLU A 538 -10.52 -11.78 20.79
CA GLU A 538 -11.62 -12.76 20.90
C GLU A 538 -12.75 -12.54 19.88
N GLY A 539 -12.70 -11.42 19.12
CA GLY A 539 -13.79 -10.99 18.24
C GLY A 539 -15.04 -10.55 19.00
N GLU A 540 -16.09 -10.22 18.25
CA GLU A 540 -17.40 -9.87 18.81
C GLU A 540 -18.51 -10.56 18.03
N PRO A 541 -18.82 -11.83 18.36
CA PRO A 541 -19.85 -12.61 17.65
C PRO A 541 -21.24 -11.96 17.66
N SER A 542 -21.55 -11.13 18.67
CA SER A 542 -22.81 -10.39 18.76
C SER A 542 -22.98 -9.35 17.64
N ARG A 543 -21.86 -8.87 17.09
CA ARG A 543 -21.80 -7.95 15.95
C ARG A 543 -21.34 -8.64 14.65
N ASN A 544 -21.28 -9.96 14.64
CA ASN A 544 -20.78 -10.75 13.54
C ASN A 544 -19.34 -10.36 13.13
N LEU A 545 -18.53 -9.93 14.10
CA LEU A 545 -17.12 -9.60 13.92
C LEU A 545 -16.27 -10.80 14.34
N GLU A 546 -15.55 -11.35 13.36
CA GLU A 546 -14.58 -12.41 13.62
C GLU A 546 -13.38 -11.86 14.42
N PRO A 547 -12.62 -12.72 15.12
CA PRO A 547 -11.38 -12.32 15.76
C PRO A 547 -10.46 -11.54 14.83
N LEU A 548 -10.10 -10.32 15.20
CA LEU A 548 -9.20 -9.48 14.44
C LEU A 548 -7.77 -9.82 14.78
N GLU A 549 -6.94 -9.88 13.75
CA GLU A 549 -5.53 -10.22 13.87
C GLU A 549 -4.65 -9.06 13.42
N SER A 550 -3.62 -8.74 14.20
CA SER A 550 -2.66 -7.70 13.86
C SER A 550 -1.92 -8.01 12.56
N SER A 551 -1.41 -6.97 11.91
CA SER A 551 -0.85 -7.08 10.57
C SER A 551 0.34 -8.03 10.48
N LYS A 552 0.20 -9.10 9.70
CA LYS A 552 1.32 -9.99 9.35
C LYS A 552 2.43 -9.25 8.62
N GLN A 553 2.09 -8.25 7.81
CA GLN A 553 3.06 -7.46 7.07
C GLN A 553 3.93 -6.60 8.00
N ALA A 554 3.32 -5.96 9.00
CA ALA A 554 4.07 -5.18 9.99
C ALA A 554 4.98 -6.07 10.85
N ALA A 555 4.52 -7.27 11.16
CA ALA A 555 5.26 -8.27 11.95
C ALA A 555 6.30 -9.04 11.13
N LEU A 556 6.28 -8.95 9.79
CA LEU A 556 7.11 -9.75 8.91
C LEU A 556 8.59 -9.39 9.06
N ARG A 557 9.41 -10.40 9.29
CA ARG A 557 10.88 -10.29 9.26
C ARG A 557 11.46 -11.38 8.39
N ARG A 558 12.54 -11.06 7.71
CA ARG A 558 13.33 -12.00 6.92
C ARG A 558 14.52 -12.41 7.73
N VAL A 559 14.60 -13.69 8.09
CA VAL A 559 15.60 -14.24 9.00
C VAL A 559 16.45 -15.25 8.25
N PHE A 560 17.75 -15.06 8.28
CA PHE A 560 18.73 -16.00 7.73
C PHE A 560 19.36 -16.80 8.88
N ALA A 561 18.99 -18.08 8.97
CA ALA A 561 19.62 -18.97 9.92
C ALA A 561 21.09 -19.13 9.57
N GLY A 562 21.96 -19.19 10.59
CA GLY A 562 23.39 -19.28 10.39
C GLY A 562 24.18 -19.36 11.69
N ALA A 563 25.50 -19.38 11.59
CA ALA A 563 26.39 -19.42 12.74
C ALA A 563 26.33 -18.10 13.52
N SER A 564 26.28 -18.19 14.86
CA SER A 564 26.44 -17.02 15.73
C SER A 564 27.87 -16.48 15.68
N PRO A 565 28.08 -15.20 16.07
CA PRO A 565 29.41 -14.60 16.12
C PRO A 565 30.37 -15.44 16.99
N ASN A 566 31.55 -15.71 16.46
CA ASN A 566 32.56 -16.58 17.09
C ASN A 566 33.67 -15.71 17.71
N LYS A 567 33.40 -15.08 18.81
CA LYS A 567 34.34 -14.20 19.51
C LYS A 567 35.65 -14.94 19.87
N GLY A 568 36.79 -14.42 19.37
CA GLY A 568 38.11 -15.00 19.62
C GLY A 568 38.26 -16.44 19.14
N PHE A 569 37.50 -16.83 18.10
CA PHE A 569 37.49 -18.19 17.55
C PHE A 569 37.21 -19.30 18.56
N ALA A 570 36.42 -19.01 19.59
CA ALA A 570 36.14 -19.92 20.71
C ALA A 570 35.44 -21.22 20.31
N TRP A 571 34.69 -21.20 19.20
CA TRP A 571 33.90 -22.36 18.72
C TRP A 571 34.55 -23.11 17.53
N GLY A 572 35.83 -22.80 17.23
CA GLY A 572 36.56 -23.42 16.12
C GLY A 572 36.87 -22.46 14.99
N ASP A 573 37.46 -23.01 13.92
CA ASP A 573 37.94 -22.20 12.79
C ASP A 573 36.80 -21.74 11.87
N PRO A 574 36.97 -20.57 11.20
CA PRO A 574 36.09 -20.15 10.14
C PRO A 574 36.08 -21.15 8.97
N TYR A 575 34.92 -21.29 8.34
CA TYR A 575 34.75 -22.18 7.20
C TYR A 575 33.86 -21.53 6.12
N VAL A 576 33.85 -22.15 4.92
CA VAL A 576 33.05 -21.70 3.78
C VAL A 576 32.06 -22.79 3.38
N TYR A 577 30.83 -22.39 3.07
CA TYR A 577 29.85 -23.28 2.49
C TYR A 577 29.04 -22.63 1.36
N PRO A 578 28.58 -23.40 0.34
CA PRO A 578 28.96 -24.77 0.10
C PRO A 578 30.45 -24.86 -0.30
N ASN A 579 31.09 -25.92 0.12
CA ASN A 579 32.47 -26.21 -0.25
C ASN A 579 32.64 -27.72 -0.57
N PRO A 580 32.86 -28.09 -1.84
CA PRO A 580 33.02 -27.25 -3.02
C PRO A 580 31.77 -26.49 -3.43
N TYR A 581 31.96 -25.33 -4.09
CA TYR A 581 30.90 -24.64 -4.79
C TYR A 581 30.81 -25.11 -6.24
N TYR A 582 29.70 -25.72 -6.62
CA TYR A 582 29.47 -26.29 -7.94
C TYR A 582 28.62 -25.33 -8.80
N GLU A 583 29.23 -24.23 -9.31
CA GLU A 583 28.54 -23.28 -10.18
C GLU A 583 27.25 -22.67 -9.61
N ARG A 584 26.61 -23.37 -8.67
CA ARG A 584 25.33 -23.00 -8.08
C ARG A 584 25.18 -23.57 -6.66
N ALA A 585 24.69 -22.77 -5.75
CA ALA A 585 24.24 -23.22 -4.44
C ALA A 585 22.74 -23.46 -4.40
N ALA A 586 22.27 -24.29 -3.47
CA ALA A 586 20.85 -24.64 -3.32
C ALA A 586 19.95 -23.41 -3.08
N TRP A 587 20.51 -22.34 -2.54
CA TRP A 587 19.84 -21.09 -2.25
C TRP A 587 19.85 -20.05 -3.38
N GLU A 588 20.46 -20.26 -4.51
CA GLU A 588 20.62 -19.28 -5.59
C GLU A 588 19.49 -19.31 -6.61
N GLY A 589 18.34 -19.78 -6.35
CA GLY A 589 17.21 -19.75 -7.28
C GLY A 589 17.53 -20.08 -8.75
N PRO A 590 16.64 -19.88 -9.69
CA PRO A 590 16.86 -20.16 -11.11
C PRO A 590 17.66 -19.06 -11.85
N SER A 591 17.96 -17.94 -11.21
CA SER A 591 18.68 -16.83 -11.83
C SER A 591 20.08 -17.22 -12.30
N GLN A 592 20.46 -16.72 -13.47
CA GLN A 592 21.82 -16.84 -14.00
C GLN A 592 22.67 -15.58 -13.72
N ALA A 593 22.08 -14.57 -13.08
CA ALA A 593 22.79 -13.34 -12.76
C ALA A 593 23.92 -13.60 -11.74
N GLN A 594 25.07 -12.99 -11.96
CA GLN A 594 26.22 -13.17 -11.06
C GLN A 594 25.95 -12.58 -9.67
N GLU A 595 25.13 -11.56 -9.59
CA GLU A 595 24.73 -10.91 -8.34
C GLU A 595 23.93 -11.82 -7.41
N ASP A 596 23.33 -12.87 -7.96
CA ASP A 596 22.58 -13.85 -7.18
C ASP A 596 23.45 -15.01 -6.69
N LYS A 597 24.68 -15.13 -7.20
CA LYS A 597 25.62 -16.18 -6.80
C LYS A 597 26.35 -15.80 -5.53
N ARG A 598 26.51 -16.78 -4.63
CA ARG A 598 27.26 -16.55 -3.39
C ARG A 598 27.73 -17.83 -2.70
N ILE A 599 28.79 -17.66 -1.95
CA ILE A 599 29.22 -18.59 -0.89
C ILE A 599 29.16 -17.85 0.46
N MET A 600 29.00 -18.59 1.54
CA MET A 600 28.93 -18.06 2.89
C MET A 600 30.23 -18.35 3.62
N PHE A 601 30.84 -17.32 4.20
CA PHE A 601 31.87 -17.45 5.22
C PHE A 601 31.17 -17.52 6.54
N ALA A 602 31.42 -18.54 7.32
CA ALA A 602 30.73 -18.83 8.58
C ALA A 602 31.71 -18.97 9.74
N ASN A 603 31.17 -18.91 10.95
CA ASN A 603 31.93 -18.97 12.20
C ASN A 603 32.90 -17.79 12.35
N LEU A 604 32.46 -16.61 11.86
CA LEU A 604 33.25 -15.37 11.88
C LEU A 604 33.19 -14.69 13.26
N PRO A 605 34.28 -14.01 13.70
CA PRO A 605 34.23 -13.09 14.83
C PRO A 605 33.25 -11.93 14.60
N PRO A 606 32.75 -11.29 15.68
CA PRO A 606 31.81 -10.15 15.59
C PRO A 606 32.29 -9.01 14.69
N HIS A 607 33.60 -8.74 14.72
CA HIS A 607 34.24 -7.76 13.88
C HIS A 607 35.55 -8.32 13.33
N CYS A 608 35.60 -8.58 12.03
CA CYS A 608 36.78 -9.18 11.41
C CYS A 608 37.00 -8.73 9.96
N GLU A 609 38.23 -8.88 9.49
CA GLU A 609 38.61 -8.73 8.08
C GLU A 609 38.79 -10.11 7.46
N VAL A 610 38.14 -10.34 6.32
CA VAL A 610 38.31 -11.56 5.52
C VAL A 610 39.05 -11.22 4.25
N SER A 611 40.18 -11.87 4.03
CA SER A 611 41.00 -11.74 2.84
C SER A 611 41.07 -13.05 2.07
N ILE A 612 40.81 -13.03 0.76
CA ILE A 612 40.72 -14.19 -0.12
C ILE A 612 41.88 -14.14 -1.12
N TYR A 613 42.59 -15.25 -1.25
CA TYR A 613 43.80 -15.35 -2.11
C TYR A 613 43.71 -16.52 -3.07
N THR A 614 44.39 -16.41 -4.18
CA THR A 614 44.76 -17.55 -5.03
C THR A 614 45.76 -18.45 -4.29
N VAL A 615 46.01 -19.67 -4.78
CA VAL A 615 47.06 -20.54 -4.23
C VAL A 615 48.46 -19.95 -4.46
N ALA A 616 48.61 -19.01 -5.38
CA ALA A 616 49.87 -18.31 -5.63
C ALA A 616 50.14 -17.14 -4.65
N GLY A 617 49.10 -16.78 -3.81
CA GLY A 617 49.16 -15.72 -2.84
C GLY A 617 48.63 -14.37 -3.34
N ASP A 618 48.04 -14.29 -4.53
CA ASP A 618 47.50 -13.06 -5.06
C ASP A 618 46.17 -12.75 -4.38
N LEU A 619 45.98 -11.51 -3.91
CA LEU A 619 44.77 -11.05 -3.30
C LEU A 619 43.63 -10.96 -4.34
N VAL A 620 42.59 -11.76 -4.16
CA VAL A 620 41.40 -11.78 -5.03
C VAL A 620 40.36 -10.76 -4.54
N TYR A 621 40.04 -10.82 -3.26
CA TYR A 621 39.06 -9.96 -2.63
C TYR A 621 39.36 -9.76 -1.15
N ARG A 622 38.78 -8.68 -0.56
CA ARG A 622 38.86 -8.40 0.87
C ARG A 622 37.61 -7.65 1.29
N PHE A 623 37.05 -8.04 2.40
CA PHE A 623 35.91 -7.37 3.01
C PHE A 623 36.05 -7.35 4.53
N GLU A 624 35.34 -6.39 5.14
CA GLU A 624 35.19 -6.28 6.58
C GLU A 624 33.80 -6.80 6.98
N HIS A 625 33.74 -7.61 8.02
CA HIS A 625 32.52 -8.16 8.57
C HIS A 625 32.21 -7.51 9.91
N HIS A 626 30.94 -7.17 10.12
CA HIS A 626 30.42 -6.62 11.36
C HIS A 626 29.10 -7.29 11.73
N GLU A 627 28.97 -7.83 12.96
CA GLU A 627 27.80 -8.63 13.39
C GLU A 627 26.49 -7.84 13.35
N ASP A 628 26.52 -6.53 13.62
CA ASP A 628 25.35 -5.66 13.69
C ASP A 628 24.99 -4.99 12.35
N ASN A 629 25.78 -5.18 11.31
CA ASN A 629 25.56 -4.54 10.02
C ASN A 629 25.17 -5.55 8.94
N PRO A 630 23.88 -5.73 8.67
CA PRO A 630 23.42 -6.65 7.62
C PRO A 630 24.00 -6.31 6.24
N SER A 631 24.20 -5.04 5.92
CA SER A 631 24.79 -4.62 4.65
C SER A 631 26.26 -5.02 4.51
N ALA A 632 27.01 -5.07 5.63
CA ALA A 632 28.39 -5.56 5.67
C ALA A 632 28.48 -7.09 5.75
N GLN A 633 27.36 -7.79 5.91
CA GLN A 633 27.31 -9.25 5.97
C GLN A 633 27.00 -9.92 4.62
N ALA A 634 26.69 -9.12 3.60
CA ALA A 634 26.43 -9.61 2.24
C ALA A 634 26.59 -8.50 1.23
N GLU A 635 27.83 -8.10 0.96
CA GLU A 635 28.15 -7.03 0.03
C GLU A 635 27.40 -7.16 -1.29
N ASP A 636 26.79 -6.03 -1.72
CA ASP A 636 26.19 -5.81 -3.04
C ASP A 636 25.21 -6.88 -3.53
N SER A 637 24.74 -7.77 -2.66
CA SER A 637 23.79 -8.75 -3.11
C SER A 637 22.48 -8.04 -3.46
N ARG A 638 21.98 -8.34 -4.64
CA ARG A 638 20.67 -7.95 -5.13
C ARG A 638 19.56 -8.28 -4.12
N TRP A 639 19.75 -9.25 -3.30
CA TRP A 639 18.92 -9.70 -2.19
C TRP A 639 18.57 -8.59 -1.21
N PHE A 640 19.54 -7.78 -0.79
CA PHE A 640 19.33 -6.69 0.14
C PHE A 640 18.71 -5.47 -0.52
N LYS A 641 18.93 -5.30 -1.84
CA LYS A 641 18.38 -4.19 -2.62
C LYS A 641 16.93 -4.41 -3.04
N THR A 642 16.52 -5.68 -3.19
CA THR A 642 15.21 -6.02 -3.76
C THR A 642 14.14 -6.26 -2.69
N TYR A 643 14.52 -6.66 -1.47
CA TYR A 643 13.57 -7.26 -0.55
C TYR A 643 13.15 -6.44 0.62
N SER A 644 13.61 -5.30 0.85
CA SER A 644 13.09 -4.45 1.89
C SER A 644 14.16 -3.59 2.53
N GLU A 645 13.67 -2.67 3.29
CA GLU A 645 14.47 -1.85 4.16
C GLU A 645 15.40 -2.71 5.01
N PRO A 646 16.67 -2.30 5.17
CA PRO A 646 17.67 -3.05 5.93
C PRO A 646 17.22 -3.43 7.35
N THR A 647 16.29 -2.66 7.93
CA THR A 647 15.73 -2.88 9.27
C THR A 647 14.85 -4.12 9.40
N GLN A 648 14.40 -4.70 8.27
CA GLN A 648 13.56 -5.92 8.29
C GLN A 648 14.33 -7.22 8.11
N LEU A 649 15.65 -7.14 7.90
CA LEU A 649 16.53 -8.30 7.77
C LEU A 649 17.12 -8.67 9.12
N VAL A 650 17.15 -9.97 9.40
CA VAL A 650 17.79 -10.51 10.61
C VAL A 650 18.79 -11.57 10.17
N MET A 651 20.06 -11.32 10.48
CA MET A 651 21.18 -12.22 10.20
C MET A 651 21.68 -12.84 11.49
N SER A 652 22.42 -13.93 11.37
CA SER A 652 23.01 -14.62 12.53
C SER A 652 24.16 -13.85 13.18
N GLY A 653 24.76 -12.91 12.46
CA GLY A 653 25.91 -12.12 12.95
C GLY A 653 27.27 -12.80 12.83
N GLY A 654 27.34 -14.12 12.62
CA GLY A 654 28.59 -14.86 12.45
C GLY A 654 28.82 -15.37 11.05
N GLU A 655 28.10 -14.85 10.06
CA GLU A 655 28.22 -15.23 8.66
C GLU A 655 28.28 -14.03 7.72
N HIS A 656 28.98 -14.20 6.58
CA HIS A 656 29.07 -13.19 5.53
C HIS A 656 28.96 -13.82 4.15
N GLY A 657 28.05 -13.32 3.31
CA GLY A 657 27.87 -13.79 1.94
C GLY A 657 28.74 -13.02 0.96
N TRP A 658 29.48 -13.71 0.11
CA TRP A 658 30.29 -13.13 -0.95
C TRP A 658 29.84 -13.61 -2.33
N ASN A 659 29.69 -12.69 -3.27
CA ASN A 659 29.13 -12.90 -4.61
C ASN A 659 30.11 -13.46 -5.65
N LEU A 660 31.27 -13.92 -5.25
CA LEU A 660 32.29 -14.54 -6.11
C LEU A 660 32.90 -13.56 -7.16
N LEU A 661 32.85 -12.26 -6.88
CA LEU A 661 33.52 -11.26 -7.69
C LEU A 661 34.85 -10.86 -7.06
N SER A 662 35.85 -10.62 -7.91
CA SER A 662 37.13 -10.04 -7.48
C SER A 662 36.96 -8.56 -7.13
N ARG A 663 37.99 -7.95 -6.53
CA ARG A 663 38.05 -6.48 -6.25
C ARG A 663 37.84 -5.59 -7.47
N THR A 664 38.05 -6.14 -8.68
CA THR A 664 37.85 -5.44 -9.96
C THR A 664 36.53 -5.78 -10.62
N GLY A 665 35.61 -6.44 -9.91
CA GLY A 665 34.28 -6.81 -10.40
C GLY A 665 34.29 -7.99 -11.41
N GLN A 666 35.39 -8.71 -11.50
CA GLN A 666 35.52 -9.86 -12.41
C GLN A 666 35.09 -11.14 -11.70
N ILE A 667 34.40 -12.02 -12.43
CA ILE A 667 34.02 -13.35 -11.95
C ILE A 667 35.30 -14.17 -11.71
N ILE A 668 35.41 -14.77 -10.51
CA ILE A 668 36.59 -15.58 -10.18
C ILE A 668 36.59 -16.89 -10.96
N ALA A 669 37.79 -17.40 -11.25
CA ALA A 669 37.98 -18.65 -11.97
C ALA A 669 37.69 -19.88 -11.09
N ARG A 670 37.47 -21.02 -11.73
CA ARG A 670 37.49 -22.30 -11.01
C ARG A 670 38.87 -22.58 -10.42
N GLY A 671 38.91 -23.15 -9.24
CA GLY A 671 40.18 -23.48 -8.58
C GLY A 671 40.06 -23.58 -7.06
N LEU A 672 41.20 -23.80 -6.45
CA LEU A 672 41.38 -23.76 -5.01
C LEU A 672 41.72 -22.33 -4.59
N TYR A 673 41.09 -21.84 -3.54
CA TYR A 673 41.31 -20.55 -2.91
C TYR A 673 41.65 -20.75 -1.43
N VAL A 674 42.46 -19.81 -0.92
CA VAL A 674 42.79 -19.74 0.51
C VAL A 674 42.18 -18.44 1.05
N PHE A 675 41.66 -18.48 2.25
CA PHE A 675 41.20 -17.26 2.92
C PHE A 675 41.84 -17.12 4.30
N ALA A 676 41.97 -15.90 4.75
CA ALA A 676 42.40 -15.54 6.08
C ALA A 676 41.32 -14.66 6.76
N VAL A 677 40.96 -14.97 7.98
CA VAL A 677 40.07 -14.19 8.81
C VAL A 677 40.90 -13.62 9.95
N LYS A 678 40.96 -12.29 10.04
CA LYS A 678 41.63 -11.57 11.12
C LYS A 678 40.58 -10.97 12.05
N ASP A 679 40.50 -11.42 13.28
CA ASP A 679 39.71 -10.80 14.33
C ASP A 679 40.31 -9.42 14.63
N LEU A 680 39.51 -8.35 14.46
CA LEU A 680 39.97 -6.97 14.64
C LEU A 680 40.00 -6.52 16.10
N GLU A 681 39.35 -7.27 16.98
CA GLU A 681 39.43 -7.02 18.43
C GLU A 681 40.68 -7.65 19.07
N THR A 682 40.94 -8.92 18.70
CA THR A 682 42.07 -9.67 19.31
C THR A 682 43.35 -9.64 18.49
N GLY A 683 43.25 -9.36 17.18
CA GLY A 683 44.35 -9.43 16.22
C GLY A 683 44.69 -10.86 15.79
N GLU A 684 44.01 -11.88 16.28
CA GLU A 684 44.21 -13.28 15.93
C GLU A 684 43.83 -13.56 14.47
N VAL A 685 44.57 -14.43 13.78
CA VAL A 685 44.30 -14.77 12.39
C VAL A 685 44.08 -16.28 12.25
N ARG A 686 43.00 -16.64 11.58
CA ARG A 686 42.72 -18.03 11.18
C ARG A 686 42.65 -18.13 9.66
N THR A 687 43.01 -19.27 9.12
CA THR A 687 43.02 -19.50 7.67
C THR A 687 42.19 -20.73 7.32
N GLY A 688 41.65 -20.73 6.13
CA GLY A 688 40.91 -21.85 5.59
C GLY A 688 41.03 -21.92 4.08
N LYS A 689 40.35 -22.89 3.47
CA LYS A 689 40.37 -23.11 2.01
C LYS A 689 38.99 -23.47 1.50
N PHE A 690 38.72 -23.10 0.25
CA PHE A 690 37.51 -23.53 -0.46
C PHE A 690 37.79 -23.76 -1.94
N VAL A 691 36.91 -24.48 -2.60
CA VAL A 691 37.06 -24.87 -4.01
C VAL A 691 35.87 -24.39 -4.81
N ILE A 692 36.15 -23.76 -5.94
CA ILE A 692 35.17 -23.42 -6.95
C ILE A 692 35.29 -24.39 -8.12
N ILE A 693 34.18 -25.02 -8.46
CA ILE A 693 34.05 -25.93 -9.60
C ILE A 693 32.94 -25.39 -10.49
N ARG A 694 33.29 -24.98 -11.69
CA ARG A 694 32.36 -24.47 -12.70
C ARG A 694 32.38 -25.33 -13.95
#